data_ee96886a0e2da544d2b2390b9fac585f
#
_entry.id   ee96886a0e2da544d2b2390b9fac585f
#
_cell.length_a   1.000
_cell.length_b   1.000
_cell.length_c   1.000
_cell.angle_alpha   90.00
_cell.angle_beta   90.00
_cell.angle_gamma   90.00
#
_symmetry.space_group_name_H-M   'P 1'
#
loop_
_entity.id
_entity.type
_entity.pdbx_description
1 polymer ?
#
loop_
_entity_poly.entity_id
_entity_poly.type
_entity_poly.pdbx_seq_one_letter_code
_entity_poly.pdbx_strand_id
1 'polypeptide(L)'
;MAKSTKTPVGRRGFLKGAAAGAAAGAAALVSSAPEAKAQAAQRSPTSLPSAAQAAGEKIAPAPRVDVYTTDRPGADFMVDVIKTLNFDYVCANPGSSFRGLHESLVNYGGNKAPELLTCCHEESSVAMAHGFAKVEGKPLMVMAHGTVGLQHASMAIYNAFADRVPVYIVLGNIQDEQWRRGDVEWAHSVQDAAAMVRDFTKWDDNPTSLGHFAESAVKAYKVAMTPPYEPVVLVADAVLQEEPMPEADRRNARIPKLTLSTPPAGDSGAVAEAAKMLVNAESPVIVAGRAARTPRGIELLVELAETLQAPVQDRHFRMNFPSYHPLVGGNISTADVILGLEVQDFWMATHTQTPINRMGMESRPITKAGAKLITIYSGDLYGKSNYQDFGRYAETDLSIAADAEATLPALIEACKKLITPDRKRAMMERGAKLAEASKAARDRDRAQAAYGWDASPISTARVSMELWNQIKNEDWSLVSDVNPFFSGWPLRLWDFKHHHQYLGEHGAYGIGYGAPAAVGAALANRKYGRLSVNIQCDGDLNYAPSVLWTAAHHKIPLLTIMHNNRAYHQETMYLTDMAARANRGVDTYLVGTGINDPNIDYATLAKAYGMFGKGPITDPNDLAPAIKQAIEVVKRGEPALIDVVTQPR
;
A
#
# COMPACT_ATOMS: atom_id res chain seq x y z
N MET A 1 73.38 15.44 -8.32
CA MET A 1 72.43 15.26 -7.18
C MET A 1 71.93 16.61 -6.74
N ALA A 2 70.76 17.04 -7.18
CA ALA A 2 70.11 18.29 -6.79
C ALA A 2 68.94 17.96 -5.84
N LYS A 3 69.04 18.45 -4.62
CA LYS A 3 67.98 18.31 -3.60
C LYS A 3 66.84 19.32 -3.88
N SER A 4 65.67 18.81 -4.20
CA SER A 4 64.44 19.61 -4.26
C SER A 4 63.86 19.75 -2.85
N THR A 5 63.84 20.96 -2.32
CA THR A 5 63.13 21.32 -1.08
C THR A 5 61.69 21.61 -1.38
N LYS A 6 60.76 20.72 -0.98
CA LYS A 6 59.34 20.98 -0.99
C LYS A 6 58.95 21.69 0.32
N THR A 7 58.51 22.91 0.21
CA THR A 7 57.89 23.66 1.33
C THR A 7 56.43 23.16 1.52
N PRO A 8 55.96 22.82 2.72
CA PRO A 8 54.58 22.39 2.93
C PRO A 8 53.63 23.59 2.89
N VAL A 9 52.68 23.56 2.00
CA VAL A 9 51.59 24.57 1.96
C VAL A 9 50.59 24.25 3.06
N GLY A 10 50.45 25.12 4.04
CA GLY A 10 49.51 24.95 5.13
C GLY A 10 48.07 25.04 4.66
N ARG A 11 47.18 24.28 5.36
CA ARG A 11 45.75 24.15 5.06
C ARG A 11 45.01 25.49 4.83
N ARG A 12 45.46 26.60 5.47
CA ARG A 12 44.91 27.95 5.25
C ARG A 12 45.31 28.56 3.91
N GLY A 13 46.46 28.21 3.34
CA GLY A 13 46.89 28.67 2.01
C GLY A 13 46.11 27.99 0.89
N PHE A 14 45.79 26.70 1.06
CA PHE A 14 44.98 25.93 0.10
C PHE A 14 43.56 26.48 0.00
N LEU A 15 42.89 26.75 1.14
CA LEU A 15 41.53 27.30 1.16
C LEU A 15 41.42 28.73 0.59
N LYS A 16 42.45 29.57 0.74
CA LYS A 16 42.47 30.89 0.12
C LYS A 16 42.70 30.83 -1.40
N GLY A 17 43.47 29.87 -1.88
CA GLY A 17 43.65 29.66 -3.32
C GLY A 17 42.39 29.13 -4.00
N ALA A 18 41.64 28.20 -3.35
CA ALA A 18 40.39 27.66 -3.86
C ALA A 18 39.26 28.71 -3.91
N ALA A 19 39.17 29.59 -2.91
CA ALA A 19 38.19 30.67 -2.89
C ALA A 19 38.49 31.76 -3.96
N ALA A 20 39.76 32.08 -4.24
CA ALA A 20 40.13 33.02 -5.29
C ALA A 20 39.88 32.45 -6.69
N GLY A 21 40.09 31.14 -6.91
CA GLY A 21 39.78 30.45 -8.17
C GLY A 21 38.29 30.41 -8.49
N ALA A 22 37.45 30.16 -7.49
CA ALA A 22 35.98 30.14 -7.64
C ALA A 22 35.40 31.54 -7.93
N ALA A 23 35.95 32.61 -7.30
CA ALA A 23 35.52 33.97 -7.56
C ALA A 23 35.93 34.47 -8.95
N ALA A 24 37.11 34.08 -9.44
CA ALA A 24 37.57 34.45 -10.78
C ALA A 24 36.78 33.73 -11.89
N GLY A 25 36.39 32.46 -11.66
CA GLY A 25 35.54 31.69 -12.57
C GLY A 25 34.11 32.27 -12.69
N ALA A 26 33.53 32.68 -11.58
CA ALA A 26 32.21 33.30 -11.56
C ALA A 26 32.19 34.70 -12.23
N ALA A 27 33.25 35.49 -12.05
CA ALA A 27 33.39 36.83 -12.67
C ALA A 27 33.59 36.76 -14.20
N ALA A 28 34.29 35.72 -14.69
CA ALA A 28 34.50 35.52 -16.13
C ALA A 28 33.22 35.08 -16.88
N LEU A 29 32.30 34.41 -16.17
CA LEU A 29 31.01 33.99 -16.75
C LEU A 29 29.99 35.13 -16.82
N VAL A 30 30.16 36.20 -16.05
CA VAL A 30 29.22 37.32 -16.00
C VAL A 30 29.57 38.41 -17.03
N SER A 31 30.85 38.50 -17.50
CA SER A 31 31.32 39.58 -18.36
C SER A 31 31.20 39.37 -19.87
N SER A 32 30.64 38.27 -20.35
CA SER A 32 30.54 37.95 -21.77
C SER A 32 29.13 37.69 -22.31
N ALA A 33 28.09 38.06 -21.59
CA ALA A 33 26.73 37.98 -22.11
C ALA A 33 26.34 39.36 -22.75
N PRO A 34 25.94 39.42 -24.02
CA PRO A 34 25.33 40.59 -24.57
C PRO A 34 24.01 40.88 -23.86
N GLU A 35 23.73 42.14 -23.57
CA GLU A 35 22.45 42.61 -23.03
C GLU A 35 21.32 42.27 -24.01
N ALA A 36 20.80 41.08 -23.94
CA ALA A 36 19.49 40.77 -24.46
C ALA A 36 18.47 41.19 -23.40
N LYS A 37 17.74 42.25 -23.64
CA LYS A 37 16.50 42.57 -22.93
C LYS A 37 15.53 41.43 -23.13
N ALA A 38 15.68 40.36 -22.35
CA ALA A 38 14.68 39.33 -22.25
C ALA A 38 13.55 39.86 -21.36
N GLN A 39 12.45 40.27 -21.95
CA GLN A 39 11.17 40.24 -21.26
C GLN A 39 10.97 38.80 -20.76
N ALA A 40 11.23 38.57 -19.48
CA ALA A 40 10.87 37.35 -18.81
C ALA A 40 9.33 37.27 -18.80
N ALA A 41 8.75 36.69 -19.84
CA ALA A 41 7.40 36.19 -19.74
C ALA A 41 7.40 35.19 -18.57
N GLN A 42 6.68 35.50 -17.49
CA GLN A 42 6.39 34.55 -16.43
C GLN A 42 5.70 33.35 -17.07
N ARG A 43 6.47 32.32 -17.38
CA ARG A 43 5.92 31.05 -17.81
C ARG A 43 5.29 30.40 -16.60
N SER A 44 4.01 30.04 -16.69
CA SER A 44 3.39 29.16 -15.70
C SER A 44 4.26 27.92 -15.48
N PRO A 45 4.44 27.45 -14.23
CA PRO A 45 5.23 26.24 -13.93
C PRO A 45 4.74 24.98 -14.65
N THR A 46 3.54 25.03 -15.22
CA THR A 46 2.86 23.92 -15.91
C THR A 46 2.90 24.04 -17.43
N SER A 47 3.68 24.98 -18.01
CA SER A 47 3.77 25.06 -19.47
C SER A 47 4.56 23.86 -19.99
N LEU A 48 3.95 23.08 -20.86
CA LEU A 48 4.65 22.06 -21.65
C LEU A 48 5.86 22.69 -22.36
N PRO A 49 6.95 21.92 -22.56
CA PRO A 49 8.08 22.37 -23.36
C PRO A 49 7.58 22.92 -24.70
N SER A 50 8.17 24.00 -25.17
CA SER A 50 7.82 24.53 -26.50
C SER A 50 8.08 23.46 -27.57
N ALA A 51 7.37 23.52 -28.69
CA ALA A 51 7.61 22.61 -29.80
C ALA A 51 9.09 22.61 -30.26
N ALA A 52 9.77 23.75 -30.16
CA ALA A 52 11.19 23.87 -30.47
C ALA A 52 12.07 23.14 -29.43
N GLN A 53 11.73 23.21 -28.13
CA GLN A 53 12.42 22.44 -27.09
C GLN A 53 12.20 20.94 -27.26
N ALA A 54 10.94 20.51 -27.48
CA ALA A 54 10.62 19.11 -27.74
C ALA A 54 11.26 18.59 -29.05
N ALA A 55 11.39 19.43 -30.07
CA ALA A 55 12.12 19.08 -31.30
C ALA A 55 13.64 19.00 -31.06
N GLY A 56 14.20 19.90 -30.21
CA GLY A 56 15.61 19.84 -29.80
C GLY A 56 15.96 18.58 -29.01
N GLU A 57 15.07 18.11 -28.18
CA GLU A 57 15.23 16.87 -27.42
C GLU A 57 15.15 15.60 -28.29
N LYS A 58 14.49 15.68 -29.46
CA LYS A 58 14.42 14.59 -30.44
C LYS A 58 15.66 14.46 -31.32
N ILE A 59 16.53 15.48 -31.35
CA ILE A 59 17.79 15.43 -32.06
C ILE A 59 18.82 14.90 -31.08
N ALA A 60 18.93 13.57 -30.99
CA ALA A 60 20.05 12.98 -30.26
C ALA A 60 21.36 13.50 -30.88
N PRO A 61 22.32 13.99 -30.08
CA PRO A 61 23.65 14.28 -30.60
C PRO A 61 24.19 13.01 -31.24
N ALA A 62 24.85 13.15 -32.39
CA ALA A 62 25.49 12.02 -33.04
C ALA A 62 26.38 11.29 -32.02
N PRO A 63 26.27 9.98 -31.85
CA PRO A 63 27.05 9.24 -30.89
C PRO A 63 28.54 9.45 -31.19
N ARG A 64 29.34 9.69 -30.16
CA ARG A 64 30.80 9.90 -30.30
C ARG A 64 31.58 8.62 -30.49
N VAL A 65 30.90 7.48 -30.44
CA VAL A 65 31.45 6.13 -30.57
C VAL A 65 30.56 5.31 -31.49
N ASP A 66 31.09 4.24 -32.07
CA ASP A 66 30.29 3.30 -32.83
C ASP A 66 29.17 2.72 -31.94
N VAL A 67 27.94 2.74 -32.46
CA VAL A 67 26.78 2.15 -31.77
C VAL A 67 26.60 0.74 -32.31
N TYR A 68 26.73 -0.24 -31.42
CA TYR A 68 26.38 -1.61 -31.75
C TYR A 68 24.88 -1.75 -31.81
N THR A 69 24.35 -2.11 -32.97
CA THR A 69 22.91 -2.38 -33.11
C THR A 69 22.64 -3.85 -32.84
N THR A 70 21.62 -4.11 -32.02
CA THR A 70 21.16 -5.46 -31.72
C THR A 70 19.81 -5.69 -32.41
N ASP A 71 19.76 -6.69 -33.29
CA ASP A 71 18.49 -7.14 -33.88
C ASP A 71 17.85 -8.14 -32.92
N ARG A 72 16.66 -7.81 -32.41
CA ARG A 72 15.91 -8.58 -31.40
C ARG A 72 16.70 -8.85 -30.12
N PRO A 73 16.84 -7.86 -29.25
CA PRO A 73 17.40 -8.04 -27.91
C PRO A 73 16.54 -9.02 -27.11
N GLY A 74 17.12 -9.66 -26.11
CA GLY A 74 16.38 -10.58 -25.24
C GLY A 74 15.21 -9.92 -24.51
N ALA A 75 15.29 -8.60 -24.28
CA ALA A 75 14.20 -7.84 -23.70
C ALA A 75 12.91 -7.87 -24.52
N ASP A 76 12.97 -7.97 -25.85
CA ASP A 76 11.77 -8.14 -26.69
C ASP A 76 11.02 -9.43 -26.35
N PHE A 77 11.76 -10.54 -26.15
CA PHE A 77 11.17 -11.79 -25.72
C PHE A 77 10.63 -11.70 -24.28
N MET A 78 11.33 -10.99 -23.38
CA MET A 78 10.82 -10.75 -22.02
C MET A 78 9.49 -9.98 -22.06
N VAL A 79 9.34 -9.01 -22.97
CA VAL A 79 8.06 -8.30 -23.19
C VAL A 79 6.98 -9.25 -23.68
N ASP A 80 7.29 -10.17 -24.60
CA ASP A 80 6.32 -11.19 -25.04
C ASP A 80 5.84 -12.05 -23.88
N VAL A 81 6.74 -12.46 -23.00
CA VAL A 81 6.41 -13.20 -21.76
C VAL A 81 5.49 -12.36 -20.86
N ILE A 82 5.88 -11.10 -20.57
CA ILE A 82 5.12 -10.18 -19.70
C ILE A 82 3.71 -9.96 -20.21
N LYS A 83 3.53 -9.81 -21.53
CA LYS A 83 2.20 -9.65 -22.13
C LYS A 83 1.29 -10.85 -21.89
N THR A 84 1.82 -12.08 -21.80
CA THR A 84 1.00 -13.26 -21.48
C THR A 84 0.46 -13.26 -20.04
N LEU A 85 1.06 -12.48 -19.13
CA LEU A 85 0.65 -12.36 -17.73
C LEU A 85 -0.48 -11.34 -17.52
N ASN A 86 -0.85 -10.59 -18.56
CA ASN A 86 -1.98 -9.68 -18.57
C ASN A 86 -1.94 -8.59 -17.48
N PHE A 87 -0.77 -7.97 -17.31
CA PHE A 87 -0.65 -6.77 -16.51
C PHE A 87 -1.27 -5.56 -17.23
N ASP A 88 -2.00 -4.72 -16.50
CA ASP A 88 -2.54 -3.47 -17.06
C ASP A 88 -1.45 -2.40 -17.16
N TYR A 89 -0.62 -2.30 -16.12
CA TYR A 89 0.42 -1.28 -15.97
C TYR A 89 1.72 -1.85 -15.41
N VAL A 90 2.79 -1.07 -15.60
CA VAL A 90 4.08 -1.22 -14.92
C VAL A 90 4.39 0.09 -14.21
N CYS A 91 4.57 0.07 -12.91
CA CYS A 91 5.06 1.22 -12.15
C CYS A 91 6.59 1.17 -12.07
N ALA A 92 7.26 2.24 -12.44
CA ALA A 92 8.72 2.31 -12.36
C ALA A 92 9.24 3.71 -12.04
N ASN A 93 10.23 3.77 -11.13
CA ASN A 93 11.20 4.84 -11.13
C ASN A 93 12.33 4.41 -12.09
N PRO A 94 12.69 5.20 -13.13
CA PRO A 94 13.64 4.76 -14.16
C PRO A 94 15.01 4.37 -13.59
N GLY A 95 15.55 3.27 -14.12
CA GLY A 95 16.86 2.76 -13.67
C GLY A 95 17.65 2.08 -14.78
N SER A 96 18.98 2.27 -14.82
CA SER A 96 19.84 1.75 -15.88
C SER A 96 19.91 0.23 -15.93
N SER A 97 19.69 -0.47 -14.83
CA SER A 97 19.77 -1.94 -14.79
C SER A 97 18.63 -2.67 -15.49
N PHE A 98 17.56 -1.94 -15.86
CA PHE A 98 16.46 -2.49 -16.66
C PHE A 98 16.17 -1.63 -17.91
N ARG A 99 17.15 -0.89 -18.41
CA ARG A 99 17.00 0.00 -19.58
C ARG A 99 16.59 -0.76 -20.85
N GLY A 100 17.11 -1.98 -21.05
CA GLY A 100 16.73 -2.82 -22.18
C GLY A 100 15.26 -3.20 -22.13
N LEU A 101 14.78 -3.66 -20.98
CA LEU A 101 13.38 -4.01 -20.78
C LEU A 101 12.46 -2.78 -20.86
N HIS A 102 12.88 -1.63 -20.33
CA HIS A 102 12.14 -0.37 -20.45
C HIS A 102 11.99 0.04 -21.91
N GLU A 103 13.08 0.04 -22.68
CA GLU A 103 13.07 0.37 -24.10
C GLU A 103 12.13 -0.56 -24.87
N SER A 104 12.26 -1.88 -24.67
CA SER A 104 11.42 -2.87 -25.34
C SER A 104 9.94 -2.76 -24.95
N LEU A 105 9.59 -2.47 -23.69
CA LEU A 105 8.20 -2.22 -23.28
C LEU A 105 7.58 -1.05 -24.04
N VAL A 106 8.36 0.03 -24.22
CA VAL A 106 7.87 1.25 -24.88
C VAL A 106 7.83 1.11 -26.41
N ASN A 107 8.94 0.72 -27.03
CA ASN A 107 9.07 0.73 -28.48
C ASN A 107 8.59 -0.58 -29.13
N TYR A 108 9.09 -1.74 -28.69
CA TYR A 108 8.65 -3.03 -29.21
C TYR A 108 7.23 -3.38 -28.73
N GLY A 109 6.96 -3.21 -27.44
CA GLY A 109 5.67 -3.49 -26.79
C GLY A 109 4.59 -2.46 -27.13
N GLY A 110 4.98 -1.28 -27.63
CA GLY A 110 4.07 -0.18 -27.96
C GLY A 110 3.49 0.52 -26.74
N ASN A 111 4.09 0.38 -25.59
CA ASN A 111 3.63 0.91 -24.29
C ASN A 111 2.16 0.59 -23.98
N LYS A 112 1.76 -0.65 -24.23
CA LYS A 112 0.37 -1.12 -24.04
C LYS A 112 0.34 -2.54 -23.52
N ALA A 113 -0.47 -2.75 -22.48
CA ALA A 113 -0.68 -4.05 -21.84
C ALA A 113 0.63 -4.82 -21.58
N PRO A 114 1.51 -4.30 -20.74
CA PRO A 114 1.30 -3.20 -19.78
C PRO A 114 1.71 -1.81 -20.31
N GLU A 115 1.05 -0.76 -19.80
CA GLU A 115 1.47 0.63 -19.96
C GLU A 115 2.45 1.00 -18.83
N LEU A 116 3.57 1.63 -19.19
CA LEU A 116 4.57 2.07 -18.21
C LEU A 116 4.15 3.40 -17.60
N LEU A 117 4.09 3.45 -16.29
CA LEU A 117 3.79 4.63 -15.49
C LEU A 117 5.06 5.13 -14.80
N THR A 118 5.35 6.42 -14.99
CA THR A 118 6.50 7.06 -14.34
C THR A 118 6.18 7.35 -12.88
N CYS A 119 6.96 6.76 -12.00
CA CYS A 119 6.97 7.06 -10.57
C CYS A 119 8.28 7.75 -10.21
N CYS A 120 8.24 8.63 -9.20
CA CYS A 120 9.42 9.38 -8.77
C CYS A 120 10.21 8.69 -7.65
N HIS A 121 9.78 7.51 -7.21
CA HIS A 121 10.40 6.73 -6.14
C HIS A 121 9.92 5.27 -6.20
N GLU A 122 10.81 4.31 -5.92
CA GLU A 122 10.48 2.88 -5.97
C GLU A 122 9.49 2.45 -4.89
N GLU A 123 9.57 3.05 -3.70
CA GLU A 123 8.57 2.81 -2.65
C GLU A 123 7.17 3.20 -3.13
N SER A 124 7.04 4.36 -3.78
CA SER A 124 5.78 4.79 -4.40
C SER A 124 5.30 3.81 -5.47
N SER A 125 6.21 3.27 -6.28
CA SER A 125 5.88 2.28 -7.32
C SER A 125 5.27 1.02 -6.72
N VAL A 126 5.87 0.49 -5.66
CA VAL A 126 5.40 -0.72 -4.97
C VAL A 126 4.11 -0.45 -4.21
N ALA A 127 3.99 0.68 -3.50
CA ALA A 127 2.77 1.02 -2.78
C ALA A 127 1.59 1.28 -3.74
N MET A 128 1.83 1.89 -4.92
CA MET A 128 0.82 1.98 -5.99
C MET A 128 0.38 0.60 -6.48
N ALA A 129 1.32 -0.32 -6.71
CA ALA A 129 1.01 -1.69 -7.10
C ALA A 129 0.19 -2.42 -6.02
N HIS A 130 0.50 -2.21 -4.74
CA HIS A 130 -0.24 -2.74 -3.61
C HIS A 130 -1.68 -2.21 -3.58
N GLY A 131 -1.88 -0.89 -3.64
CA GLY A 131 -3.22 -0.29 -3.68
C GLY A 131 -4.04 -0.74 -4.88
N PHE A 132 -3.43 -0.84 -6.06
CA PHE A 132 -4.06 -1.37 -7.26
C PHE A 132 -4.53 -2.82 -7.08
N ALA A 133 -3.67 -3.67 -6.53
CA ALA A 133 -3.98 -5.09 -6.33
C ALA A 133 -5.13 -5.30 -5.32
N LYS A 134 -5.28 -4.42 -4.34
CA LYS A 134 -6.42 -4.46 -3.39
C LYS A 134 -7.76 -4.19 -4.08
N VAL A 135 -7.78 -3.42 -5.15
CA VAL A 135 -9.01 -3.15 -5.94
C VAL A 135 -9.26 -4.25 -6.96
N GLU A 136 -8.22 -4.65 -7.71
CA GLU A 136 -8.32 -5.54 -8.86
C GLU A 136 -8.28 -7.03 -8.51
N GLY A 137 -7.77 -7.38 -7.33
CA GLY A 137 -7.55 -8.78 -6.94
C GLY A 137 -6.46 -9.48 -7.74
N LYS A 138 -5.63 -8.73 -8.50
CA LYS A 138 -4.49 -9.25 -9.28
C LYS A 138 -3.27 -8.33 -9.11
N PRO A 139 -2.04 -8.86 -9.24
CA PRO A 139 -0.85 -8.03 -9.09
C PRO A 139 -0.71 -7.02 -10.21
N LEU A 140 -0.07 -5.89 -9.88
CA LEU A 140 0.50 -4.97 -10.83
C LEU A 140 2.02 -5.20 -10.88
N MET A 141 2.62 -4.99 -12.04
CA MET A 141 4.07 -5.13 -12.20
C MET A 141 4.78 -3.86 -11.74
N VAL A 142 5.91 -4.04 -11.08
CA VAL A 142 6.85 -2.98 -10.69
C VAL A 142 8.20 -3.29 -11.31
N MET A 143 8.88 -2.31 -11.89
CA MET A 143 10.31 -2.41 -12.20
C MET A 143 11.10 -1.58 -11.19
N ALA A 144 12.09 -2.20 -10.56
CA ALA A 144 12.99 -1.57 -9.61
C ALA A 144 14.44 -1.62 -10.09
N HIS A 145 15.17 -0.51 -9.88
CA HIS A 145 16.60 -0.47 -10.17
C HIS A 145 17.36 -1.38 -9.20
N GLY A 146 18.32 -2.09 -9.68
CA GLY A 146 19.23 -3.02 -8.99
C GLY A 146 19.20 -2.97 -7.45
N THR A 147 20.36 -2.92 -6.84
CA THR A 147 20.48 -2.87 -5.38
C THR A 147 19.80 -1.65 -4.77
N VAL A 148 20.05 -0.46 -5.32
CA VAL A 148 19.59 0.82 -4.72
C VAL A 148 18.08 1.00 -4.80
N GLY A 149 17.47 0.65 -5.93
CA GLY A 149 16.00 0.75 -6.07
C GLY A 149 15.27 -0.25 -5.20
N LEU A 150 15.80 -1.47 -5.04
CA LEU A 150 15.23 -2.45 -4.13
C LEU A 150 15.32 -2.02 -2.66
N GLN A 151 16.41 -1.34 -2.26
CA GLN A 151 16.53 -0.74 -0.93
C GLN A 151 15.43 0.29 -0.68
N HIS A 152 15.19 1.19 -1.64
CA HIS A 152 14.10 2.17 -1.58
C HIS A 152 12.72 1.52 -1.55
N ALA A 153 12.52 0.40 -2.27
CA ALA A 153 11.24 -0.33 -2.32
C ALA A 153 10.96 -1.18 -1.08
N SER A 154 11.97 -1.49 -0.28
CA SER A 154 11.96 -2.52 0.76
C SER A 154 10.80 -2.36 1.75
N MET A 155 10.54 -1.14 2.24
CA MET A 155 9.44 -0.89 3.20
C MET A 155 8.06 -1.16 2.57
N ALA A 156 7.83 -0.72 1.34
CA ALA A 156 6.56 -0.96 0.67
C ALA A 156 6.35 -2.45 0.31
N ILE A 157 7.42 -3.19 0.02
CA ILE A 157 7.38 -4.66 -0.16
C ILE A 157 6.96 -5.33 1.16
N TYR A 158 7.53 -4.89 2.30
CA TYR A 158 7.15 -5.42 3.60
C TYR A 158 5.69 -5.11 3.95
N ASN A 159 5.18 -3.92 3.64
CA ASN A 159 3.76 -3.59 3.79
C ASN A 159 2.87 -4.54 2.97
N ALA A 160 3.23 -4.82 1.71
CA ALA A 160 2.47 -5.74 0.85
C ALA A 160 2.50 -7.19 1.36
N PHE A 161 3.65 -7.63 1.88
CA PHE A 161 3.83 -8.94 2.49
C PHE A 161 2.95 -9.09 3.75
N ALA A 162 3.00 -8.14 4.66
CA ALA A 162 2.22 -8.14 5.88
C ALA A 162 0.70 -8.02 5.62
N ASP A 163 0.30 -7.31 4.56
CA ASP A 163 -1.11 -7.20 4.15
C ASP A 163 -1.61 -8.38 3.31
N ARG A 164 -0.74 -9.35 2.97
CA ARG A 164 -1.13 -10.48 2.13
C ARG A 164 -1.65 -10.03 0.76
N VAL A 165 -0.90 -9.15 0.09
CA VAL A 165 -1.26 -8.59 -1.21
C VAL A 165 -0.20 -8.96 -2.26
N PRO A 166 -0.61 -9.46 -3.43
CA PRO A 166 0.33 -9.84 -4.47
C PRO A 166 0.89 -8.58 -5.16
N VAL A 167 2.21 -8.45 -5.18
CA VAL A 167 2.94 -7.46 -5.99
C VAL A 167 4.00 -8.20 -6.79
N TYR A 168 4.12 -7.89 -8.07
CA TYR A 168 5.04 -8.54 -8.97
C TYR A 168 6.21 -7.62 -9.29
N ILE A 169 7.39 -7.90 -8.74
CA ILE A 169 8.56 -7.05 -8.84
C ILE A 169 9.55 -7.65 -9.84
N VAL A 170 9.92 -6.89 -10.86
CA VAL A 170 11.04 -7.19 -11.76
C VAL A 170 12.21 -6.30 -11.37
N LEU A 171 13.29 -6.92 -10.95
CA LEU A 171 14.49 -6.26 -10.47
C LEU A 171 15.59 -6.34 -11.51
N GLY A 172 16.10 -5.21 -11.98
CA GLY A 172 17.29 -5.20 -12.83
C GLY A 172 18.56 -5.53 -12.03
N ASN A 173 19.49 -6.25 -12.63
CA ASN A 173 20.81 -6.51 -12.06
C ASN A 173 21.80 -6.83 -13.19
N ILE A 174 23.11 -6.76 -12.92
CA ILE A 174 24.16 -7.28 -13.78
C ILE A 174 24.96 -8.30 -12.97
N GLN A 175 24.69 -9.58 -13.19
CA GLN A 175 25.25 -10.67 -12.39
C GLN A 175 26.71 -10.93 -12.72
N ASP A 176 27.04 -11.07 -14.01
CA ASP A 176 28.40 -11.32 -14.48
C ASP A 176 29.24 -10.06 -14.36
N GLU A 177 30.28 -10.13 -13.51
CA GLU A 177 31.19 -9.02 -13.26
C GLU A 177 31.93 -8.54 -14.52
N GLN A 178 32.14 -9.39 -15.50
CA GLN A 178 32.83 -9.03 -16.74
C GLN A 178 32.02 -8.06 -17.61
N TRP A 179 30.69 -8.03 -17.43
CA TRP A 179 29.77 -7.14 -18.15
C TRP A 179 29.47 -5.85 -17.40
N ARG A 180 29.91 -5.72 -16.15
CA ARG A 180 29.73 -4.49 -15.38
C ARG A 180 30.63 -3.39 -15.93
N ARG A 181 29.97 -2.36 -16.46
CA ARG A 181 30.66 -1.16 -16.92
C ARG A 181 31.15 -0.33 -15.74
N GLY A 182 32.12 0.54 -15.97
CA GLY A 182 32.52 1.56 -15.02
C GLY A 182 31.34 2.40 -14.53
N ASP A 183 31.60 3.52 -13.95
CA ASP A 183 30.62 4.43 -13.36
C ASP A 183 29.82 3.77 -12.20
N VAL A 184 28.48 3.73 -12.31
CA VAL A 184 27.62 3.30 -11.22
C VAL A 184 27.21 1.81 -11.26
N GLU A 185 27.36 1.14 -12.39
CA GLU A 185 26.86 -0.23 -12.55
C GLU A 185 27.48 -1.21 -11.56
N TRP A 186 28.79 -1.09 -11.31
CA TRP A 186 29.48 -1.92 -10.33
C TRP A 186 28.99 -1.69 -8.88
N ALA A 187 28.54 -0.46 -8.56
CA ALA A 187 28.03 -0.11 -7.25
C ALA A 187 26.54 -0.50 -7.06
N HIS A 188 25.81 -0.64 -8.18
CA HIS A 188 24.39 -0.95 -8.17
C HIS A 188 24.08 -2.43 -8.44
N SER A 189 25.10 -3.26 -8.60
CA SER A 189 24.99 -4.70 -8.86
C SER A 189 25.54 -5.51 -7.71
N VAL A 190 24.82 -6.55 -7.32
CA VAL A 190 25.24 -7.50 -6.28
C VAL A 190 24.96 -8.92 -6.74
N GLN A 191 25.62 -9.91 -6.10
CA GLN A 191 25.46 -11.32 -6.47
C GLN A 191 24.04 -11.85 -6.27
N ASP A 192 23.43 -11.53 -5.13
CA ASP A 192 22.09 -11.99 -4.76
C ASP A 192 21.25 -10.77 -4.34
N ALA A 193 20.74 -10.06 -5.33
CA ALA A 193 20.00 -8.84 -5.09
C ALA A 193 18.68 -9.10 -4.33
N ALA A 194 18.00 -10.20 -4.62
CA ALA A 194 16.72 -10.54 -3.99
C ALA A 194 16.88 -10.94 -2.51
N ALA A 195 18.08 -11.35 -2.07
CA ALA A 195 18.34 -11.72 -0.67
C ALA A 195 17.93 -10.63 0.32
N MET A 196 18.04 -9.36 -0.09
CA MET A 196 17.69 -8.20 0.74
C MET A 196 16.25 -8.19 1.22
N VAL A 197 15.32 -8.73 0.44
CA VAL A 197 13.88 -8.74 0.72
C VAL A 197 13.31 -10.16 0.84
N ARG A 198 14.15 -11.19 0.78
CA ARG A 198 13.73 -12.60 0.78
C ARG A 198 12.90 -12.99 2.00
N ASP A 199 13.15 -12.38 3.16
CA ASP A 199 12.39 -12.68 4.37
C ASP A 199 10.94 -12.19 4.32
N PHE A 200 10.63 -11.23 3.43
CA PHE A 200 9.30 -10.67 3.27
C PHE A 200 8.83 -10.64 1.81
N THR A 201 9.25 -11.64 1.04
CA THR A 201 8.68 -12.00 -0.27
C THR A 201 8.35 -13.47 -0.26
N LYS A 202 7.30 -13.87 -0.98
CA LYS A 202 6.89 -15.27 -1.04
C LYS A 202 7.87 -16.13 -1.82
N TRP A 203 8.42 -15.57 -2.89
CA TRP A 203 9.32 -16.27 -3.78
C TRP A 203 10.17 -15.27 -4.56
N ASP A 204 11.40 -15.67 -4.85
CA ASP A 204 12.30 -14.95 -5.73
C ASP A 204 13.04 -15.91 -6.66
N ASP A 205 13.48 -15.42 -7.82
CA ASP A 205 14.33 -16.17 -8.73
C ASP A 205 15.24 -15.25 -9.54
N ASN A 206 16.33 -15.82 -10.01
CA ASN A 206 17.38 -15.15 -10.74
C ASN A 206 17.71 -15.91 -12.03
N PRO A 207 16.89 -15.77 -13.09
CA PRO A 207 17.03 -16.48 -14.34
C PRO A 207 18.37 -16.21 -15.04
N THR A 208 19.00 -17.27 -15.54
CA THR A 208 20.30 -17.22 -16.26
C THR A 208 20.17 -17.41 -17.77
N SER A 209 18.94 -17.54 -18.29
CA SER A 209 18.64 -17.64 -19.71
C SER A 209 17.24 -17.12 -20.00
N LEU A 210 16.92 -16.78 -21.23
CA LEU A 210 15.60 -16.32 -21.64
C LEU A 210 14.50 -17.38 -21.46
N GLY A 211 14.83 -18.65 -21.70
CA GLY A 211 13.91 -19.76 -21.41
C GLY A 211 13.60 -19.88 -19.92
N HIS A 212 14.64 -19.78 -19.06
CA HIS A 212 14.47 -19.75 -17.61
C HIS A 212 13.65 -18.53 -17.16
N PHE A 213 13.89 -17.36 -17.75
CA PHE A 213 13.07 -16.16 -17.47
C PHE A 213 11.59 -16.40 -17.75
N ALA A 214 11.25 -17.00 -18.91
CA ALA A 214 9.88 -17.28 -19.27
C ALA A 214 9.16 -18.22 -18.29
N GLU A 215 9.84 -19.28 -17.86
CA GLU A 215 9.29 -20.22 -16.88
C GLU A 215 9.15 -19.59 -15.50
N SER A 216 10.15 -18.85 -15.04
CA SER A 216 10.14 -18.19 -13.75
C SER A 216 9.13 -17.06 -13.69
N ALA A 217 8.93 -16.29 -14.78
CA ALA A 217 7.95 -15.24 -14.84
C ALA A 217 6.52 -15.77 -14.64
N VAL A 218 6.17 -16.86 -15.34
CA VAL A 218 4.86 -17.49 -15.21
C VAL A 218 4.69 -18.13 -13.82
N LYS A 219 5.73 -18.78 -13.29
CA LYS A 219 5.74 -19.37 -11.95
C LYS A 219 5.58 -18.31 -10.86
N ALA A 220 6.32 -17.19 -10.95
CA ALA A 220 6.23 -16.08 -10.01
C ALA A 220 4.79 -15.55 -9.90
N TYR A 221 4.15 -15.32 -11.04
CA TYR A 221 2.75 -14.87 -11.06
C TYR A 221 1.82 -15.88 -10.37
N LYS A 222 1.95 -17.17 -10.71
CA LYS A 222 1.16 -18.23 -10.06
C LYS A 222 1.39 -18.28 -8.56
N VAL A 223 2.63 -18.16 -8.10
CA VAL A 223 3.00 -18.18 -6.68
C VAL A 223 2.39 -16.98 -5.95
N ALA A 224 2.50 -15.77 -6.52
CA ALA A 224 1.91 -14.56 -5.95
C ALA A 224 0.39 -14.67 -5.78
N MET A 225 -0.27 -15.34 -6.73
CA MET A 225 -1.73 -15.51 -6.80
C MET A 225 -2.25 -16.80 -6.16
N THR A 226 -1.42 -17.53 -5.43
CA THR A 226 -1.85 -18.67 -4.62
C THR A 226 -1.96 -18.24 -3.15
N PRO A 227 -3.07 -18.43 -2.42
CA PRO A 227 -3.15 -18.05 -1.01
C PRO A 227 -2.10 -18.75 -0.13
N PRO A 228 -1.57 -18.06 0.88
CA PRO A 228 -1.69 -16.62 1.15
C PRO A 228 -1.01 -15.80 0.06
N TYR A 229 -1.67 -14.72 -0.41
CA TYR A 229 -1.10 -13.84 -1.43
C TYR A 229 0.06 -13.02 -0.85
N GLU A 230 1.14 -12.87 -1.60
CA GLU A 230 2.32 -12.13 -1.14
C GLU A 230 3.14 -11.64 -2.33
N PRO A 231 4.03 -10.64 -2.15
CA PRO A 231 4.90 -10.16 -3.20
C PRO A 231 5.93 -11.21 -3.64
N VAL A 232 6.35 -11.10 -4.91
CA VAL A 232 7.39 -11.92 -5.53
C VAL A 232 8.42 -11.04 -6.22
N VAL A 233 9.67 -11.52 -6.31
CA VAL A 233 10.75 -10.84 -7.02
C VAL A 233 11.33 -11.73 -8.12
N LEU A 234 11.40 -11.20 -9.33
CA LEU A 234 12.06 -11.82 -10.47
C LEU A 234 13.23 -10.93 -10.91
N VAL A 235 14.43 -11.43 -10.86
CA VAL A 235 15.60 -10.69 -11.34
C VAL A 235 15.70 -10.81 -12.85
N ALA A 236 15.77 -9.66 -13.53
CA ALA A 236 16.02 -9.55 -14.97
C ALA A 236 17.45 -9.08 -15.17
N ASP A 237 18.35 -10.01 -15.50
CA ASP A 237 19.77 -9.69 -15.77
C ASP A 237 19.89 -8.79 -17.01
N ALA A 238 20.66 -7.72 -16.91
CA ALA A 238 20.83 -6.74 -17.99
C ALA A 238 21.49 -7.34 -19.24
N VAL A 239 22.37 -8.32 -19.07
CA VAL A 239 22.99 -9.01 -20.20
C VAL A 239 21.94 -9.78 -21.00
N LEU A 240 21.03 -10.48 -20.31
CA LEU A 240 19.90 -11.14 -20.96
C LEU A 240 18.93 -10.18 -21.64
N GLN A 241 18.83 -8.95 -21.13
CA GLN A 241 17.98 -7.92 -21.74
C GLN A 241 18.57 -7.37 -23.04
N GLU A 242 19.89 -7.07 -23.05
CA GLU A 242 20.55 -6.27 -24.07
C GLU A 242 21.17 -7.10 -25.19
N GLU A 243 21.64 -8.31 -24.89
CA GLU A 243 22.23 -9.20 -25.88
C GLU A 243 21.18 -9.74 -26.87
N PRO A 244 21.59 -10.02 -28.13
CA PRO A 244 20.70 -10.62 -29.11
C PRO A 244 20.25 -12.00 -28.64
N MET A 245 18.96 -12.29 -28.83
CA MET A 245 18.42 -13.61 -28.52
C MET A 245 19.15 -14.69 -29.30
N PRO A 246 19.77 -15.69 -28.64
CA PRO A 246 20.49 -16.76 -29.32
C PRO A 246 19.59 -17.49 -30.35
N GLU A 247 20.15 -17.89 -31.48
CA GLU A 247 19.41 -18.56 -32.56
C GLU A 247 18.73 -19.88 -32.11
N ALA A 248 19.37 -20.59 -31.18
CA ALA A 248 18.78 -21.79 -30.57
C ALA A 248 17.54 -21.46 -29.75
N ASP A 249 17.56 -20.35 -29.02
CA ASP A 249 16.43 -19.87 -28.22
C ASP A 249 15.31 -19.34 -29.10
N ARG A 250 15.61 -18.66 -30.22
CA ARG A 250 14.62 -18.21 -31.20
C ARG A 250 13.76 -19.35 -31.74
N ARG A 251 14.38 -20.53 -31.97
CA ARG A 251 13.67 -21.70 -32.50
C ARG A 251 12.91 -22.47 -31.42
N ASN A 252 13.37 -22.44 -30.19
CA ASN A 252 12.86 -23.25 -29.09
C ASN A 252 12.15 -22.42 -28.02
N ALA A 253 12.08 -21.09 -28.17
CA ALA A 253 11.44 -20.22 -27.19
C ALA A 253 9.98 -20.62 -26.97
N ARG A 254 9.69 -21.04 -25.76
CA ARG A 254 8.35 -21.39 -25.32
C ARG A 254 7.97 -20.55 -24.11
N ILE A 255 6.82 -19.91 -24.20
CA ILE A 255 6.21 -19.25 -23.06
C ILE A 255 5.21 -20.24 -22.43
N PRO A 256 5.39 -20.64 -21.17
CA PRO A 256 4.44 -21.52 -20.50
C PRO A 256 3.06 -20.86 -20.37
N LYS A 257 2.01 -21.66 -20.47
CA LYS A 257 0.65 -21.19 -20.22
C LYS A 257 0.44 -21.00 -18.72
N LEU A 258 0.02 -19.79 -18.32
CA LEU A 258 -0.38 -19.52 -16.95
C LEU A 258 -1.67 -20.28 -16.59
N THR A 259 -1.64 -21.00 -15.48
CA THR A 259 -2.82 -21.62 -14.87
C THR A 259 -2.78 -21.38 -13.37
N LEU A 260 -3.74 -20.61 -12.84
CA LEU A 260 -3.84 -20.33 -11.42
C LEU A 260 -4.37 -21.55 -10.65
N SER A 261 -3.90 -21.71 -9.43
CA SER A 261 -4.39 -22.75 -8.52
C SER A 261 -5.74 -22.34 -7.92
N THR A 262 -6.64 -23.28 -7.78
CA THR A 262 -7.87 -23.10 -6.99
C THR A 262 -7.48 -22.99 -5.51
N PRO A 263 -8.02 -22.01 -4.76
CA PRO A 263 -7.79 -21.92 -3.32
C PRO A 263 -8.26 -23.19 -2.61
N PRO A 264 -7.50 -23.70 -1.61
CA PRO A 264 -7.86 -24.91 -0.89
C PRO A 264 -9.03 -24.66 0.05
N ALA A 265 -10.07 -25.46 -0.03
CA ALA A 265 -11.14 -25.51 0.97
C ALA A 265 -10.75 -26.41 2.13
N GLY A 266 -11.36 -26.20 3.30
CA GLY A 266 -11.13 -27.01 4.50
C GLY A 266 -11.56 -28.46 4.35
N ASP A 267 -10.88 -29.34 5.10
CA ASP A 267 -11.27 -30.75 5.19
C ASP A 267 -12.74 -30.90 5.60
N SER A 268 -13.46 -31.78 4.94
CA SER A 268 -14.91 -31.93 5.15
C SER A 268 -15.29 -32.42 6.56
N GLY A 269 -14.44 -33.22 7.20
CA GLY A 269 -14.65 -33.68 8.58
C GLY A 269 -14.44 -32.53 9.58
N ALA A 270 -13.38 -31.74 9.39
CA ALA A 270 -13.10 -30.57 10.20
C ALA A 270 -14.19 -29.50 10.05
N VAL A 271 -14.67 -29.27 8.82
CA VAL A 271 -15.79 -28.34 8.55
C VAL A 271 -17.07 -28.81 9.23
N ALA A 272 -17.37 -30.12 9.22
CA ALA A 272 -18.54 -30.67 9.91
C ALA A 272 -18.44 -30.51 11.44
N GLU A 273 -17.24 -30.67 12.02
CA GLU A 273 -17.03 -30.47 13.46
C GLU A 273 -17.15 -28.98 13.83
N ALA A 274 -16.58 -28.07 13.01
CA ALA A 274 -16.77 -26.63 13.20
C ALA A 274 -18.26 -26.24 13.17
N ALA A 275 -19.01 -26.76 12.20
CA ALA A 275 -20.45 -26.51 12.09
C ALA A 275 -21.22 -27.00 13.32
N LYS A 276 -20.87 -28.17 13.85
CA LYS A 276 -21.47 -28.72 15.06
C LYS A 276 -21.21 -27.86 16.29
N MET A 277 -19.96 -27.40 16.47
CA MET A 277 -19.61 -26.46 17.56
C MET A 277 -20.41 -25.16 17.45
N LEU A 278 -20.45 -24.55 16.26
CA LEU A 278 -21.12 -23.26 16.01
C LEU A 278 -22.65 -23.36 16.19
N VAL A 279 -23.28 -24.40 15.67
CA VAL A 279 -24.75 -24.56 15.81
C VAL A 279 -25.15 -24.82 17.26
N ASN A 280 -24.33 -25.53 18.03
CA ASN A 280 -24.61 -25.79 19.44
C ASN A 280 -24.26 -24.61 20.37
N ALA A 281 -23.53 -23.61 19.88
CA ALA A 281 -23.11 -22.46 20.68
C ALA A 281 -24.28 -21.56 21.10
N GLU A 282 -24.31 -21.16 22.36
CA GLU A 282 -25.29 -20.18 22.85
C GLU A 282 -24.91 -18.74 22.50
N SER A 283 -23.60 -18.45 22.47
CA SER A 283 -23.04 -17.13 22.23
C SER A 283 -21.83 -17.21 21.27
N PRO A 284 -22.00 -17.69 20.02
CA PRO A 284 -20.92 -17.70 19.06
C PRO A 284 -20.54 -16.29 18.62
N VAL A 285 -19.24 -16.07 18.34
CA VAL A 285 -18.70 -14.84 17.73
C VAL A 285 -17.82 -15.20 16.54
N ILE A 286 -18.00 -14.52 15.43
CA ILE A 286 -17.14 -14.61 14.26
C ILE A 286 -16.17 -13.45 14.30
N VAL A 287 -14.87 -13.74 14.22
CA VAL A 287 -13.81 -12.73 14.10
C VAL A 287 -13.29 -12.78 12.66
N ALA A 288 -13.51 -11.72 11.89
CA ALA A 288 -13.09 -11.63 10.49
C ALA A 288 -11.82 -10.79 10.35
N GLY A 289 -10.76 -11.40 9.83
CA GLY A 289 -9.51 -10.74 9.48
C GLY A 289 -9.50 -10.29 8.02
N ARG A 290 -8.94 -11.11 7.12
CA ARG A 290 -8.96 -10.89 5.65
C ARG A 290 -9.89 -11.91 4.96
N ALA A 291 -11.06 -12.18 5.55
CA ALA A 291 -11.94 -13.26 5.16
C ALA A 291 -12.58 -13.08 3.77
N ALA A 292 -12.97 -11.85 3.41
CA ALA A 292 -13.57 -11.56 2.12
C ALA A 292 -12.51 -11.09 1.10
N ARG A 293 -12.02 -12.00 0.27
CA ARG A 293 -11.09 -11.67 -0.83
C ARG A 293 -11.80 -11.05 -2.04
N THR A 294 -13.08 -11.37 -2.20
CA THR A 294 -13.93 -10.94 -3.32
C THR A 294 -15.25 -10.39 -2.81
N PRO A 295 -16.05 -9.71 -3.65
CA PRO A 295 -17.42 -9.33 -3.29
C PRO A 295 -18.26 -10.53 -2.81
N ARG A 296 -18.05 -11.74 -3.38
CA ARG A 296 -18.73 -12.97 -2.97
C ARG A 296 -18.38 -13.36 -1.53
N GLY A 297 -17.15 -13.07 -1.07
CA GLY A 297 -16.74 -13.34 0.31
C GLY A 297 -17.58 -12.58 1.34
N ILE A 298 -17.96 -11.33 1.04
CA ILE A 298 -18.87 -10.54 1.90
C ILE A 298 -20.25 -11.22 1.97
N GLU A 299 -20.82 -11.60 0.82
CA GLU A 299 -22.11 -12.29 0.77
C GLU A 299 -22.10 -13.58 1.58
N LEU A 300 -21.05 -14.39 1.45
CA LEU A 300 -20.89 -15.64 2.20
C LEU A 300 -20.75 -15.40 3.71
N LEU A 301 -20.00 -14.38 4.11
CA LEU A 301 -19.84 -14.04 5.52
C LEU A 301 -21.16 -13.53 6.13
N VAL A 302 -21.92 -12.72 5.39
CA VAL A 302 -23.28 -12.29 5.79
C VAL A 302 -24.18 -13.51 5.91
N GLU A 303 -24.18 -14.42 4.93
CA GLU A 303 -24.99 -15.65 4.95
C GLU A 303 -24.65 -16.54 6.15
N LEU A 304 -23.37 -16.73 6.49
CA LEU A 304 -22.95 -17.47 7.68
C LEU A 304 -23.45 -16.79 8.96
N ALA A 305 -23.25 -15.46 9.08
CA ALA A 305 -23.68 -14.69 10.24
C ALA A 305 -25.20 -14.76 10.45
N GLU A 306 -25.97 -14.61 9.38
CA GLU A 306 -27.44 -14.70 9.41
C GLU A 306 -27.92 -16.14 9.68
N THR A 307 -27.29 -17.15 9.10
CA THR A 307 -27.60 -18.56 9.35
C THR A 307 -27.44 -18.92 10.83
N LEU A 308 -26.39 -18.42 11.46
CA LEU A 308 -26.09 -18.66 12.87
C LEU A 308 -26.70 -17.61 13.80
N GLN A 309 -27.19 -16.47 13.28
CA GLN A 309 -27.52 -15.27 14.07
C GLN A 309 -26.36 -14.93 15.03
N ALA A 310 -25.13 -14.98 14.50
CA ALA A 310 -23.88 -14.72 15.21
C ALA A 310 -23.32 -13.33 14.87
N PRO A 311 -22.82 -12.58 15.84
CA PRO A 311 -22.20 -11.28 15.54
C PRO A 311 -20.84 -11.48 14.87
N VAL A 312 -20.50 -10.51 14.01
CA VAL A 312 -19.22 -10.44 13.31
C VAL A 312 -18.41 -9.28 13.87
N GLN A 313 -17.27 -9.60 14.47
CA GLN A 313 -16.24 -8.65 14.84
C GLN A 313 -15.28 -8.50 13.67
N ASP A 314 -15.48 -7.45 12.87
CA ASP A 314 -14.57 -7.12 11.77
C ASP A 314 -13.29 -6.48 12.32
N ARG A 315 -12.12 -7.00 11.91
CA ARG A 315 -10.81 -6.44 12.26
C ARG A 315 -10.38 -5.30 11.33
N HIS A 316 -11.20 -5.02 10.32
CA HIS A 316 -11.02 -3.92 9.36
C HIS A 316 -9.73 -3.96 8.53
N PHE A 317 -9.06 -5.10 8.43
CA PHE A 317 -7.95 -5.27 7.49
C PHE A 317 -8.40 -5.23 6.02
N ARG A 318 -9.68 -5.45 5.80
CA ARG A 318 -10.41 -5.32 4.52
C ARG A 318 -11.86 -5.00 4.79
N MET A 319 -12.63 -4.76 3.71
CA MET A 319 -14.08 -4.80 3.77
C MET A 319 -14.55 -6.24 3.87
N ASN A 320 -14.89 -6.72 5.06
CA ASN A 320 -15.39 -8.08 5.27
C ASN A 320 -16.90 -8.14 5.50
N PHE A 321 -17.46 -7.14 6.19
CA PHE A 321 -18.84 -7.17 6.65
C PHE A 321 -19.50 -5.80 6.59
N PRO A 322 -20.78 -5.68 6.17
CA PRO A 322 -21.45 -4.38 6.10
C PRO A 322 -21.52 -3.68 7.47
N SER A 323 -21.07 -2.42 7.53
CA SER A 323 -20.91 -1.69 8.80
C SER A 323 -22.22 -1.42 9.55
N TYR A 324 -23.35 -1.37 8.82
CA TYR A 324 -24.68 -1.16 9.41
C TYR A 324 -25.52 -2.43 9.49
N HIS A 325 -24.92 -3.59 9.25
CA HIS A 325 -25.62 -4.87 9.42
C HIS A 325 -26.03 -5.06 10.90
N PRO A 326 -27.22 -5.62 11.19
CA PRO A 326 -27.69 -5.83 12.56
C PRO A 326 -26.75 -6.70 13.42
N LEU A 327 -25.99 -7.59 12.78
CA LEU A 327 -25.06 -8.51 13.45
C LEU A 327 -23.61 -7.99 13.47
N VAL A 328 -23.34 -6.72 13.12
CA VAL A 328 -22.00 -6.15 13.27
C VAL A 328 -21.64 -5.96 14.74
N GLY A 329 -20.42 -6.29 15.11
CA GLY A 329 -19.91 -6.19 16.48
C GLY A 329 -19.67 -7.56 17.13
N GLY A 330 -19.87 -7.65 18.42
CA GLY A 330 -19.66 -8.87 19.20
C GLY A 330 -18.68 -8.68 20.34
N ASN A 331 -18.82 -9.51 21.36
CA ASN A 331 -17.95 -9.48 22.53
C ASN A 331 -17.32 -10.87 22.76
N ILE A 332 -16.05 -10.98 22.49
CA ILE A 332 -15.27 -12.22 22.65
C ILE A 332 -15.29 -12.70 24.11
N SER A 333 -15.34 -11.77 25.09
CA SER A 333 -15.27 -12.15 26.51
C SER A 333 -16.51 -12.90 27.01
N THR A 334 -17.62 -12.84 26.29
CA THR A 334 -18.85 -13.55 26.64
C THR A 334 -19.14 -14.72 25.73
N ALA A 335 -18.33 -14.91 24.68
CA ALA A 335 -18.51 -15.96 23.68
C ALA A 335 -18.16 -17.35 24.24
N ASP A 336 -18.96 -18.35 23.88
CA ASP A 336 -18.70 -19.76 24.18
C ASP A 336 -18.04 -20.49 23.00
N VAL A 337 -18.20 -19.97 21.77
CA VAL A 337 -17.47 -20.42 20.57
C VAL A 337 -16.99 -19.18 19.80
N ILE A 338 -15.71 -19.17 19.44
CA ILE A 338 -15.09 -18.09 18.64
C ILE A 338 -14.55 -18.70 17.36
N LEU A 339 -15.04 -18.21 16.23
CA LEU A 339 -14.56 -18.58 14.90
C LEU A 339 -13.69 -17.47 14.33
N GLY A 340 -12.38 -17.70 14.19
CA GLY A 340 -11.46 -16.84 13.45
C GLY A 340 -11.42 -17.20 11.98
N LEU A 341 -11.68 -16.23 11.10
CA LEU A 341 -11.61 -16.35 9.64
C LEU A 341 -10.51 -15.45 9.10
N GLU A 342 -9.43 -16.02 8.58
CA GLU A 342 -8.24 -15.30 8.10
C GLU A 342 -7.72 -14.26 9.09
N VAL A 343 -7.73 -14.60 10.37
CA VAL A 343 -7.20 -13.75 11.44
C VAL A 343 -5.70 -14.00 11.58
N GLN A 344 -4.90 -13.04 11.15
CA GLN A 344 -3.44 -13.16 11.12
C GLN A 344 -2.84 -13.38 12.52
N ASP A 345 -3.33 -12.67 13.50
CA ASP A 345 -2.92 -12.81 14.90
C ASP A 345 -4.12 -13.19 15.77
N PHE A 346 -4.41 -14.49 15.81
CA PHE A 346 -5.51 -15.00 16.59
C PHE A 346 -5.24 -14.96 18.09
N TRP A 347 -3.94 -15.02 18.47
CA TRP A 347 -3.57 -14.86 19.86
C TRP A 347 -3.91 -13.45 20.39
N MET A 348 -3.49 -12.40 19.65
CA MET A 348 -3.86 -11.02 20.01
C MET A 348 -5.37 -10.77 19.96
N ALA A 349 -6.09 -11.44 19.08
CA ALA A 349 -7.55 -11.33 19.02
C ALA A 349 -8.24 -11.88 20.27
N THR A 350 -7.60 -12.81 20.98
CA THR A 350 -8.15 -13.53 22.15
C THR A 350 -7.51 -13.17 23.49
N HIS A 351 -6.51 -12.28 23.48
CA HIS A 351 -5.78 -11.88 24.68
C HIS A 351 -5.75 -10.35 24.86
N THR A 352 -5.56 -9.92 26.08
CA THR A 352 -5.20 -8.54 26.41
C THR A 352 -3.84 -8.47 27.06
N GLN A 353 -3.18 -7.34 26.89
CA GLN A 353 -1.91 -7.04 27.56
C GLN A 353 -2.08 -5.84 28.46
N THR A 354 -1.64 -5.98 29.69
CA THR A 354 -1.65 -4.91 30.69
C THR A 354 -0.23 -4.66 31.17
N PRO A 355 0.26 -3.41 31.14
CA PRO A 355 1.54 -3.07 31.73
C PRO A 355 1.52 -3.36 33.24
N ILE A 356 2.48 -4.16 33.75
CA ILE A 356 2.64 -4.46 35.16
C ILE A 356 3.81 -3.69 35.81
N ASN A 357 4.77 -3.28 34.99
CA ASN A 357 5.89 -2.45 35.40
C ASN A 357 6.50 -1.77 34.16
N ARG A 358 7.65 -1.11 34.33
CA ARG A 358 8.32 -0.34 33.27
C ARG A 358 8.61 -1.14 32.00
N MET A 359 8.88 -2.44 32.08
CA MET A 359 9.26 -3.30 30.96
C MET A 359 8.36 -4.54 30.85
N GLY A 360 7.57 -4.84 31.85
CA GLY A 360 6.78 -6.05 31.94
C GLY A 360 5.34 -5.82 31.46
N MET A 361 4.84 -6.80 30.71
CA MET A 361 3.44 -6.91 30.31
C MET A 361 2.86 -8.19 30.87
N GLU A 362 1.70 -8.11 31.51
CA GLU A 362 0.88 -9.26 31.82
C GLU A 362 -0.06 -9.53 30.66
N SER A 363 0.04 -10.73 30.11
CA SER A 363 -0.88 -11.20 29.06
C SER A 363 -1.88 -12.14 29.68
N ARG A 364 -3.16 -11.91 29.42
CA ARG A 364 -4.23 -12.80 29.89
C ARG A 364 -5.29 -12.97 28.79
N PRO A 365 -5.91 -14.17 28.72
CA PRO A 365 -7.03 -14.38 27.82
C PRO A 365 -8.18 -13.44 28.19
N ILE A 366 -8.83 -12.87 27.19
CA ILE A 366 -10.09 -12.13 27.36
C ILE A 366 -11.30 -13.03 27.11
N THR A 367 -11.05 -14.25 26.67
CA THR A 367 -12.08 -15.24 26.39
C THR A 367 -12.67 -15.81 27.69
N LYS A 368 -13.94 -16.19 27.64
CA LYS A 368 -14.60 -16.91 28.71
C LYS A 368 -13.91 -18.25 28.95
N ALA A 369 -13.81 -18.67 30.21
CA ALA A 369 -13.29 -20.00 30.55
C ALA A 369 -14.11 -21.09 29.86
N GLY A 370 -13.44 -22.02 29.17
CA GLY A 370 -14.05 -23.10 28.44
C GLY A 370 -14.63 -22.73 27.07
N ALA A 371 -14.44 -21.47 26.63
CA ALA A 371 -14.78 -21.07 25.25
C ALA A 371 -14.01 -21.93 24.24
N LYS A 372 -14.69 -22.36 23.17
CA LYS A 372 -14.11 -23.14 22.07
C LYS A 372 -13.55 -22.19 21.01
N LEU A 373 -12.32 -22.43 20.60
CA LEU A 373 -11.59 -21.61 19.64
C LEU A 373 -11.39 -22.38 18.32
N ILE A 374 -11.91 -21.83 17.24
CA ILE A 374 -11.83 -22.41 15.90
C ILE A 374 -11.13 -21.40 14.99
N THR A 375 -10.18 -21.85 14.16
CA THR A 375 -9.55 -21.03 13.13
C THR A 375 -9.70 -21.67 11.76
N ILE A 376 -9.95 -20.84 10.74
CA ILE A 376 -9.78 -21.16 9.33
C ILE A 376 -8.83 -20.12 8.77
N TYR A 377 -7.60 -20.55 8.47
CA TYR A 377 -6.52 -19.60 8.17
C TYR A 377 -5.60 -20.14 7.06
N SER A 378 -5.50 -19.42 5.96
CA SER A 378 -4.63 -19.78 4.84
C SER A 378 -3.15 -19.59 5.14
N GLY A 379 -2.80 -18.76 6.11
CA GLY A 379 -1.42 -18.56 6.55
C GLY A 379 -0.73 -19.82 7.06
N ASP A 380 -1.49 -20.78 7.59
CA ASP A 380 -0.96 -22.08 8.03
C ASP A 380 -0.44 -22.97 6.88
N LEU A 381 -0.80 -22.64 5.63
CA LEU A 381 -0.32 -23.35 4.43
C LEU A 381 1.09 -22.95 4.03
N TYR A 382 1.55 -21.79 4.46
CA TYR A 382 2.86 -21.24 4.09
C TYR A 382 3.44 -20.39 5.22
N GLY A 383 4.23 -21.02 6.05
CA GLY A 383 4.95 -20.35 7.13
C GLY A 383 6.29 -19.78 6.68
N LYS A 384 6.61 -18.57 7.14
CA LYS A 384 7.95 -17.99 7.09
C LYS A 384 8.42 -17.63 8.51
N SER A 385 9.74 -17.54 8.68
CA SER A 385 10.35 -17.15 9.96
C SER A 385 10.15 -15.67 10.29
N ASN A 386 9.75 -14.84 9.33
CA ASN A 386 9.45 -13.43 9.57
C ASN A 386 8.05 -13.26 10.15
N TYR A 387 7.99 -12.54 11.26
CA TYR A 387 6.76 -12.35 12.02
C TYR A 387 5.91 -11.22 11.44
N GLN A 388 4.64 -11.51 11.25
CA GLN A 388 3.60 -10.55 10.93
C GLN A 388 2.50 -10.56 12.00
N ASP A 389 2.78 -11.21 13.12
CA ASP A 389 1.92 -11.36 14.26
C ASP A 389 2.73 -11.18 15.55
N PHE A 390 2.10 -11.42 16.68
CA PHE A 390 2.72 -11.27 17.99
C PHE A 390 3.77 -12.35 18.32
N GLY A 391 3.92 -13.35 17.45
CA GLY A 391 4.82 -14.48 17.65
C GLY A 391 4.43 -15.41 18.80
N ARG A 392 3.16 -15.33 19.26
CA ARG A 392 2.63 -16.18 20.33
C ARG A 392 1.75 -17.27 19.71
N TYR A 393 1.91 -18.49 20.22
CA TYR A 393 1.06 -19.60 19.80
C TYR A 393 -0.36 -19.44 20.35
N ALA A 394 -1.35 -19.44 19.46
CA ALA A 394 -2.76 -19.47 19.83
C ALA A 394 -3.24 -20.92 19.98
N GLU A 395 -3.56 -21.33 21.20
CA GLU A 395 -4.20 -22.62 21.43
C GLU A 395 -5.62 -22.58 20.84
N THR A 396 -5.96 -23.60 20.05
CA THR A 396 -7.27 -23.75 19.43
C THR A 396 -7.84 -25.14 19.64
N ASP A 397 -9.15 -25.26 19.72
CA ASP A 397 -9.83 -26.56 19.76
C ASP A 397 -9.92 -27.19 18.38
N LEU A 398 -9.94 -26.37 17.32
CA LEU A 398 -9.96 -26.81 15.92
C LEU A 398 -9.24 -25.77 15.05
N SER A 399 -8.22 -26.22 14.32
CA SER A 399 -7.51 -25.39 13.33
C SER A 399 -7.64 -26.02 11.95
N ILE A 400 -8.04 -25.21 10.95
CA ILE A 400 -8.24 -25.62 9.56
C ILE A 400 -7.31 -24.80 8.68
N ALA A 401 -6.25 -25.43 8.16
CA ALA A 401 -5.31 -24.82 7.23
C ALA A 401 -5.94 -24.74 5.83
N ALA A 402 -6.71 -23.70 5.57
CA ALA A 402 -7.45 -23.50 4.32
C ALA A 402 -7.77 -22.03 4.08
N ASP A 403 -8.19 -21.72 2.85
CA ASP A 403 -8.75 -20.42 2.52
C ASP A 403 -10.19 -20.31 3.08
N ALA A 404 -10.43 -19.28 3.87
CA ALA A 404 -11.73 -19.11 4.52
C ALA A 404 -12.85 -18.89 3.51
N GLU A 405 -12.68 -18.03 2.50
CA GLU A 405 -13.72 -17.78 1.50
C GLU A 405 -14.09 -19.04 0.71
N ALA A 406 -13.09 -19.86 0.34
CA ALA A 406 -13.33 -21.14 -0.32
C ALA A 406 -14.03 -22.17 0.58
N THR A 407 -13.87 -22.06 1.91
CA THR A 407 -14.43 -22.97 2.91
C THR A 407 -15.85 -22.59 3.32
N LEU A 408 -16.20 -21.30 3.31
CA LEU A 408 -17.49 -20.79 3.77
C LEU A 408 -18.72 -21.49 3.16
N PRO A 409 -18.80 -21.80 1.84
CA PRO A 409 -19.98 -22.49 1.29
C PRO A 409 -20.26 -23.84 1.96
N ALA A 410 -19.22 -24.65 2.18
CA ALA A 410 -19.36 -25.96 2.84
C ALA A 410 -19.74 -25.81 4.31
N LEU A 411 -19.17 -24.83 5.02
CA LEU A 411 -19.47 -24.55 6.41
C LEU A 411 -20.92 -24.09 6.60
N ILE A 412 -21.41 -23.18 5.75
CA ILE A 412 -22.80 -22.71 5.76
C ILE A 412 -23.78 -23.87 5.56
N GLU A 413 -23.54 -24.70 4.55
CA GLU A 413 -24.40 -25.84 4.28
C GLU A 413 -24.37 -26.88 5.41
N ALA A 414 -23.22 -27.13 6.02
CA ALA A 414 -23.09 -27.99 7.18
C ALA A 414 -23.88 -27.44 8.38
N CYS A 415 -23.80 -26.13 8.65
CA CYS A 415 -24.59 -25.47 9.69
C CYS A 415 -26.09 -25.58 9.45
N LYS A 416 -26.58 -25.29 8.24
CA LYS A 416 -27.99 -25.35 7.88
C LYS A 416 -28.58 -26.73 8.12
N LYS A 417 -27.84 -27.81 7.84
CA LYS A 417 -28.28 -29.20 8.06
C LYS A 417 -28.46 -29.57 9.52
N LEU A 418 -27.76 -28.90 10.45
CA LEU A 418 -27.77 -29.18 11.88
C LEU A 418 -28.79 -28.34 12.65
N ILE A 419 -29.31 -27.25 12.08
CA ILE A 419 -30.23 -26.34 12.76
C ILE A 419 -31.63 -26.93 12.88
N THR A 420 -32.03 -27.28 14.09
CA THR A 420 -33.40 -27.69 14.43
C THR A 420 -34.35 -26.49 14.57
N PRO A 421 -35.70 -26.69 14.51
CA PRO A 421 -36.66 -25.61 14.72
C PRO A 421 -36.48 -24.87 16.04
N ASP A 422 -36.19 -25.57 17.13
CA ASP A 422 -36.00 -24.97 18.46
C ASP A 422 -34.70 -24.18 18.48
N ARG A 423 -33.64 -24.71 17.89
CA ARG A 423 -32.38 -24.00 17.77
C ARG A 423 -32.52 -22.70 16.96
N LYS A 424 -33.25 -22.76 15.83
CA LYS A 424 -33.56 -21.60 15.01
C LYS A 424 -34.27 -20.50 15.80
N ARG A 425 -35.25 -20.86 16.66
CA ARG A 425 -35.97 -19.92 17.51
C ARG A 425 -35.03 -19.19 18.47
N ALA A 426 -34.19 -19.94 19.20
CA ALA A 426 -33.20 -19.37 20.12
C ALA A 426 -32.20 -18.44 19.40
N MET A 427 -31.74 -18.84 18.20
CA MET A 427 -30.87 -18.01 17.36
C MET A 427 -31.56 -16.70 16.97
N MET A 428 -32.81 -16.71 16.54
CA MET A 428 -33.55 -15.50 16.16
C MET A 428 -33.76 -14.54 17.34
N GLU A 429 -34.01 -15.05 18.54
CA GLU A 429 -34.09 -14.24 19.76
C GLU A 429 -32.75 -13.57 20.08
N ARG A 430 -31.63 -14.27 19.89
CA ARG A 430 -30.28 -13.73 20.03
C ARG A 430 -30.03 -12.62 18.99
N GLY A 431 -30.37 -12.88 17.73
CA GLY A 431 -30.19 -11.91 16.64
C GLY A 431 -30.95 -10.60 16.88
N ALA A 432 -32.17 -10.66 17.40
CA ALA A 432 -32.95 -9.47 17.74
C ALA A 432 -32.24 -8.61 18.81
N LYS A 433 -31.70 -9.21 19.87
CA LYS A 433 -30.93 -8.49 20.90
C LYS A 433 -29.65 -7.86 20.35
N LEU A 434 -28.96 -8.57 19.46
CA LEU A 434 -27.76 -8.03 18.79
C LEU A 434 -28.08 -6.84 17.90
N ALA A 435 -29.20 -6.87 17.18
CA ALA A 435 -29.65 -5.75 16.35
C ALA A 435 -29.93 -4.49 17.17
N GLU A 436 -30.57 -4.62 18.33
CA GLU A 436 -30.79 -3.51 19.26
C GLU A 436 -29.47 -2.93 19.79
N ALA A 437 -28.55 -3.80 20.19
CA ALA A 437 -27.23 -3.40 20.69
C ALA A 437 -26.40 -2.66 19.61
N SER A 438 -26.42 -3.17 18.37
CA SER A 438 -25.75 -2.56 17.22
C SER A 438 -26.33 -1.16 16.91
N LYS A 439 -27.66 -1.02 16.92
CA LYS A 439 -28.31 0.28 16.75
C LYS A 439 -27.90 1.27 17.86
N ALA A 440 -27.94 0.85 19.12
CA ALA A 440 -27.55 1.70 20.25
C ALA A 440 -26.06 2.11 20.18
N ALA A 441 -25.18 1.26 19.67
CA ALA A 441 -23.78 1.61 19.43
C ALA A 441 -23.63 2.72 18.39
N ARG A 442 -24.32 2.61 17.26
CA ARG A 442 -24.33 3.67 16.21
C ARG A 442 -24.90 5.00 16.71
N ASP A 443 -25.94 4.97 17.53
CA ASP A 443 -26.51 6.19 18.10
C ASP A 443 -25.53 6.86 19.07
N ARG A 444 -24.78 6.09 19.86
CA ARG A 444 -23.67 6.61 20.69
C ARG A 444 -22.56 7.23 19.85
N ASP A 445 -22.15 6.57 18.75
CA ASP A 445 -21.10 7.07 17.86
C ASP A 445 -21.50 8.41 17.24
N ARG A 446 -22.74 8.54 16.78
CA ARG A 446 -23.28 9.82 16.27
C ARG A 446 -23.30 10.92 17.33
N ALA A 447 -23.69 10.58 18.56
CA ALA A 447 -23.67 11.54 19.67
C ALA A 447 -22.24 12.00 19.99
N GLN A 448 -21.27 11.08 19.99
CA GLN A 448 -19.86 11.41 20.21
C GLN A 448 -19.28 12.28 19.09
N ALA A 449 -19.68 12.05 17.84
CA ALA A 449 -19.23 12.83 16.69
C ALA A 449 -19.61 14.31 16.76
N ALA A 450 -20.63 14.65 17.56
CA ALA A 450 -21.06 16.03 17.76
C ALA A 450 -20.16 16.85 18.70
N TYR A 451 -19.26 16.19 19.45
CA TYR A 451 -18.34 16.92 20.31
C TYR A 451 -17.32 17.71 19.50
N GLY A 452 -17.17 18.98 19.83
CA GLY A 452 -16.22 19.86 19.13
C GLY A 452 -16.61 20.12 17.66
N TRP A 453 -17.91 20.04 17.33
CA TRP A 453 -18.39 20.20 15.95
C TRP A 453 -17.95 21.49 15.29
N ASP A 454 -18.01 22.62 16.01
CA ASP A 454 -17.62 23.95 15.52
C ASP A 454 -16.20 24.35 15.97
N ALA A 455 -15.39 23.40 16.42
CA ALA A 455 -14.04 23.68 16.91
C ALA A 455 -13.07 24.04 15.77
N SER A 456 -12.11 24.89 16.08
CA SER A 456 -10.93 25.18 15.28
C SER A 456 -9.68 24.99 16.16
N PRO A 457 -8.73 24.12 15.80
CA PRO A 457 -8.70 23.21 14.62
C PRO A 457 -9.90 22.27 14.51
N ILE A 458 -10.22 21.89 13.26
CA ILE A 458 -11.44 21.11 12.95
C ILE A 458 -11.38 19.70 13.53
N SER A 459 -12.46 19.24 14.16
CA SER A 459 -12.49 17.88 14.70
C SER A 459 -12.48 16.84 13.58
N THR A 460 -11.81 15.69 13.81
CA THR A 460 -11.75 14.59 12.84
C THR A 460 -13.11 13.99 12.54
N ALA A 461 -14.03 14.01 13.51
CA ALA A 461 -15.42 13.61 13.33
C ALA A 461 -16.16 14.54 12.34
N ARG A 462 -15.96 15.88 12.46
CA ARG A 462 -16.53 16.86 11.53
C ARG A 462 -16.04 16.64 10.11
N VAL A 463 -14.72 16.46 9.92
CA VAL A 463 -14.13 16.15 8.59
C VAL A 463 -14.79 14.89 8.01
N SER A 464 -14.89 13.82 8.80
CA SER A 464 -15.50 12.57 8.37
C SER A 464 -16.96 12.73 7.93
N MET A 465 -17.76 13.47 8.68
CA MET A 465 -19.19 13.65 8.38
C MET A 465 -19.44 14.59 7.20
N GLU A 466 -18.68 15.68 7.09
CA GLU A 466 -18.79 16.58 5.93
C GLU A 466 -18.41 15.85 4.63
N LEU A 467 -17.34 15.06 4.67
CA LEU A 467 -16.95 14.24 3.53
C LEU A 467 -18.05 13.23 3.19
N TRP A 468 -18.56 12.49 4.18
CA TRP A 468 -19.64 11.53 3.99
C TRP A 468 -20.88 12.16 3.35
N ASN A 469 -21.30 13.34 3.82
CA ASN A 469 -22.45 14.03 3.27
C ASN A 469 -22.31 14.36 1.78
N GLN A 470 -21.09 14.57 1.29
CA GLN A 470 -20.83 14.87 -0.12
C GLN A 470 -20.73 13.61 -0.99
N ILE A 471 -20.28 12.46 -0.44
CA ILE A 471 -19.97 11.26 -1.24
C ILE A 471 -21.00 10.13 -1.10
N LYS A 472 -21.87 10.13 -0.09
CA LYS A 472 -22.77 9.00 0.23
C LYS A 472 -23.69 8.54 -0.90
N ASN A 473 -23.96 9.40 -1.88
CA ASN A 473 -24.81 9.10 -3.04
C ASN A 473 -23.98 8.81 -4.33
N GLU A 474 -22.66 8.81 -4.25
CA GLU A 474 -21.77 8.46 -5.34
C GLU A 474 -21.41 6.96 -5.29
N ASP A 475 -20.87 6.40 -6.37
CA ASP A 475 -20.12 5.13 -6.28
C ASP A 475 -18.69 5.46 -5.82
N TRP A 476 -18.43 5.28 -4.54
CA TRP A 476 -17.21 5.73 -3.88
C TRP A 476 -16.38 4.57 -3.33
N SER A 477 -15.09 4.83 -3.17
CA SER A 477 -14.12 3.91 -2.56
C SER A 477 -13.20 4.69 -1.61
N LEU A 478 -13.20 4.34 -0.32
CA LEU A 478 -12.23 4.84 0.64
C LEU A 478 -10.94 4.06 0.48
N VAL A 479 -9.95 4.70 -0.12
CA VAL A 479 -8.69 4.09 -0.53
C VAL A 479 -7.52 4.39 0.43
N SER A 480 -7.84 4.89 1.63
CA SER A 480 -6.88 5.21 2.67
C SER A 480 -6.96 4.25 3.85
N ASP A 481 -5.85 4.16 4.56
CA ASP A 481 -5.78 3.58 5.90
C ASP A 481 -6.18 4.63 6.94
N VAL A 482 -7.40 4.55 7.44
CA VAL A 482 -7.96 5.55 8.37
C VAL A 482 -8.11 5.07 9.80
N ASN A 483 -7.81 3.83 10.05
CA ASN A 483 -7.83 3.23 11.37
C ASN A 483 -6.38 2.87 11.75
N PRO A 484 -5.81 3.32 12.84
CA PRO A 484 -6.30 4.07 14.00
C PRO A 484 -6.12 5.59 13.92
N PHE A 485 -5.47 6.13 12.88
CA PHE A 485 -4.95 7.51 12.85
C PHE A 485 -6.03 8.59 12.82
N PHE A 486 -7.20 8.29 12.29
CA PHE A 486 -8.33 9.22 12.21
C PHE A 486 -9.44 8.88 13.21
N SER A 487 -9.11 8.24 14.32
CA SER A 487 -10.04 7.73 15.35
C SER A 487 -11.13 6.79 14.80
N GLY A 488 -10.90 6.22 13.62
CA GLY A 488 -11.83 5.32 12.95
C GLY A 488 -13.20 5.93 12.64
N TRP A 489 -13.34 7.26 12.60
CA TRP A 489 -14.63 7.91 12.36
C TRP A 489 -15.33 7.47 11.08
N PRO A 490 -14.65 7.29 9.93
CA PRO A 490 -15.32 6.73 8.75
C PRO A 490 -15.96 5.37 9.03
N LEU A 491 -15.25 4.44 9.65
CA LEU A 491 -15.74 3.09 9.96
C LEU A 491 -16.90 3.08 10.98
N ARG A 492 -17.00 4.12 11.82
CA ARG A 492 -18.07 4.28 12.82
C ARG A 492 -19.31 4.98 12.26
N LEU A 493 -19.15 5.87 11.27
CA LEU A 493 -20.19 6.80 10.84
C LEU A 493 -20.73 6.56 9.42
N TRP A 494 -19.92 5.93 8.54
CA TRP A 494 -20.31 5.70 7.15
C TRP A 494 -20.96 4.34 6.96
N ASP A 495 -21.87 4.25 5.99
CA ASP A 495 -22.57 3.01 5.64
C ASP A 495 -21.80 2.25 4.55
N PHE A 496 -20.87 1.41 4.96
CA PHE A 496 -20.11 0.51 4.08
C PHE A 496 -20.96 -0.72 3.76
N LYS A 497 -21.11 -1.02 2.48
CA LYS A 497 -21.91 -2.15 1.97
C LYS A 497 -21.15 -3.03 0.98
N HIS A 498 -20.30 -2.41 0.15
CA HIS A 498 -19.68 -3.06 -0.99
C HIS A 498 -18.19 -3.26 -0.79
N HIS A 499 -17.66 -4.35 -1.33
CA HIS A 499 -16.25 -4.74 -1.19
C HIS A 499 -15.27 -3.62 -1.55
N HIS A 500 -15.55 -2.85 -2.60
CA HIS A 500 -14.70 -1.76 -3.07
C HIS A 500 -14.76 -0.49 -2.21
N GLN A 501 -15.67 -0.40 -1.25
CA GLN A 501 -15.84 0.82 -0.46
C GLN A 501 -14.77 1.02 0.61
N TYR A 502 -14.09 -0.05 1.04
CA TYR A 502 -12.98 0.06 1.97
C TYR A 502 -11.85 -0.93 1.64
N LEU A 503 -10.65 -0.42 1.37
CA LEU A 503 -9.51 -1.26 1.00
C LEU A 503 -8.76 -1.82 2.21
N GLY A 504 -8.99 -1.28 3.39
CA GLY A 504 -8.37 -1.75 4.62
C GLY A 504 -6.95 -1.24 4.86
N GLU A 505 -6.38 -1.68 5.96
CA GLU A 505 -5.04 -1.33 6.43
C GLU A 505 -3.95 -2.03 5.62
N HIS A 506 -2.69 -1.61 5.79
CA HIS A 506 -1.53 -2.13 5.06
C HIS A 506 -0.68 -3.16 5.83
N GLY A 507 -1.08 -3.53 7.01
CA GLY A 507 -0.54 -4.67 7.76
C GLY A 507 0.76 -4.44 8.53
N ALA A 508 1.78 -3.82 7.94
CA ALA A 508 3.08 -3.58 8.60
C ALA A 508 3.21 -2.19 9.22
N TYR A 509 2.28 -1.30 8.96
CA TYR A 509 2.27 0.08 9.46
C TYR A 509 3.52 0.91 9.15
N GLY A 510 4.26 0.54 8.08
CA GLY A 510 5.35 1.34 7.56
C GLY A 510 4.80 2.59 6.86
N ILE A 511 5.16 3.78 7.36
CA ILE A 511 4.67 5.07 6.84
C ILE A 511 5.34 5.44 5.52
N GLY A 512 4.70 6.35 4.76
CA GLY A 512 5.00 6.60 3.34
C GLY A 512 4.10 5.82 2.38
N TYR A 513 3.21 5.00 2.91
CA TYR A 513 2.32 4.10 2.17
C TYR A 513 1.05 4.79 1.68
N GLY A 514 0.42 5.64 2.51
CA GLY A 514 -0.97 6.08 2.32
C GLY A 514 -1.26 6.72 0.97
N ALA A 515 -0.52 7.77 0.63
CA ALA A 515 -0.73 8.51 -0.63
C ALA A 515 -0.40 7.66 -1.88
N PRO A 516 0.74 6.94 -1.96
CA PRO A 516 1.01 6.09 -3.12
C PRO A 516 0.00 4.95 -3.31
N ALA A 517 -0.39 4.27 -2.24
CA ALA A 517 -1.41 3.21 -2.32
C ALA A 517 -2.76 3.76 -2.79
N ALA A 518 -3.16 4.95 -2.30
CA ALA A 518 -4.37 5.61 -2.74
C ALA A 518 -4.33 5.98 -4.23
N VAL A 519 -3.19 6.43 -4.74
CA VAL A 519 -3.01 6.70 -6.19
C VAL A 519 -3.15 5.41 -7.00
N GLY A 520 -2.54 4.30 -6.56
CA GLY A 520 -2.66 3.01 -7.23
C GLY A 520 -4.10 2.45 -7.20
N ALA A 521 -4.79 2.59 -6.09
CA ALA A 521 -6.19 2.19 -5.96
C ALA A 521 -7.12 3.07 -6.83
N ALA A 522 -6.87 4.39 -6.90
CA ALA A 522 -7.60 5.29 -7.76
C ALA A 522 -7.38 4.99 -9.25
N LEU A 523 -6.15 4.60 -9.62
CA LEU A 523 -5.84 4.11 -10.97
C LEU A 523 -6.71 2.91 -11.35
N ALA A 524 -6.85 1.94 -10.44
CA ALA A 524 -7.72 0.78 -10.63
C ALA A 524 -9.19 1.16 -10.68
N ASN A 525 -9.65 2.02 -9.79
CA ASN A 525 -11.05 2.47 -9.73
C ASN A 525 -11.47 3.31 -10.95
N ARG A 526 -10.52 3.95 -11.63
CA ARG A 526 -10.77 4.82 -12.80
C ARG A 526 -11.65 4.15 -13.87
N LYS A 527 -11.37 2.88 -14.19
CA LYS A 527 -12.13 2.13 -15.18
C LYS A 527 -13.57 1.81 -14.77
N TYR A 528 -13.86 1.85 -13.49
CA TYR A 528 -15.21 1.63 -12.94
C TYR A 528 -15.98 2.94 -12.73
N GLY A 529 -15.34 4.10 -12.95
CA GLY A 529 -15.93 5.42 -12.71
C GLY A 529 -16.16 5.72 -11.22
N ARG A 530 -15.46 5.06 -10.31
CA ARG A 530 -15.62 5.23 -8.86
C ARG A 530 -14.88 6.46 -8.36
N LEU A 531 -15.53 7.19 -7.46
CA LEU A 531 -14.91 8.29 -6.73
C LEU A 531 -13.96 7.74 -5.65
N SER A 532 -12.67 7.76 -5.93
CA SER A 532 -11.65 7.38 -4.95
C SER A 532 -11.39 8.51 -3.97
N VAL A 533 -11.43 8.20 -2.67
CA VAL A 533 -11.27 9.15 -1.57
C VAL A 533 -10.12 8.68 -0.67
N ASN A 534 -9.15 9.55 -0.47
CA ASN A 534 -8.03 9.36 0.46
C ASN A 534 -8.13 10.36 1.62
N ILE A 535 -8.07 9.88 2.85
CA ILE A 535 -7.82 10.69 4.04
C ILE A 535 -6.35 10.49 4.40
N GLN A 536 -5.53 11.54 4.24
CA GLN A 536 -4.07 11.46 4.26
C GLN A 536 -3.49 12.18 5.47
N CYS A 537 -2.70 11.46 6.26
CA CYS A 537 -1.94 12.07 7.35
C CYS A 537 -0.76 12.89 6.82
N ASP A 538 -0.48 14.02 7.46
CA ASP A 538 0.60 14.94 7.11
C ASP A 538 1.99 14.30 7.23
N GLY A 539 2.27 13.63 8.34
CA GLY A 539 3.54 12.93 8.55
C GLY A 539 3.79 11.83 7.53
N ASP A 540 2.78 11.06 7.16
CA ASP A 540 2.87 9.98 6.17
C ASP A 540 3.13 10.53 4.75
N LEU A 541 2.44 11.60 4.35
CA LEU A 541 2.66 12.21 3.02
C LEU A 541 4.10 12.71 2.84
N ASN A 542 4.73 13.21 3.91
CA ASN A 542 6.08 13.74 3.85
C ASN A 542 7.16 12.70 3.47
N TYR A 543 6.86 11.42 3.57
CA TYR A 543 7.75 10.34 3.10
C TYR A 543 7.77 10.21 1.58
N ALA A 544 6.64 10.41 0.91
CA ALA A 544 6.51 10.14 -0.53
C ALA A 544 5.66 11.21 -1.26
N PRO A 545 5.91 12.53 -1.06
CA PRO A 545 5.06 13.58 -1.61
C PRO A 545 5.12 13.65 -3.15
N SER A 546 6.19 13.14 -3.76
CA SER A 546 6.38 13.13 -5.21
C SER A 546 5.33 12.28 -5.96
N VAL A 547 4.60 11.39 -5.27
CA VAL A 547 3.51 10.64 -5.87
C VAL A 547 2.35 11.54 -6.33
N LEU A 548 2.22 12.74 -5.75
CA LEU A 548 1.27 13.75 -6.21
C LEU A 548 1.53 14.17 -7.67
N TRP A 549 2.82 14.27 -8.06
CA TRP A 549 3.18 14.48 -9.46
C TRP A 549 2.76 13.31 -10.34
N THR A 550 3.01 12.07 -9.91
CA THR A 550 2.59 10.86 -10.65
C THR A 550 1.08 10.85 -10.87
N ALA A 551 0.29 11.19 -9.85
CA ALA A 551 -1.17 11.29 -9.97
C ALA A 551 -1.60 12.36 -10.98
N ALA A 552 -0.99 13.53 -10.95
CA ALA A 552 -1.27 14.63 -11.87
C ALA A 552 -0.86 14.29 -13.31
N HIS A 553 0.36 13.75 -13.50
CA HIS A 553 0.92 13.41 -14.81
C HIS A 553 0.08 12.36 -15.54
N HIS A 554 -0.33 11.30 -14.83
CA HIS A 554 -1.13 10.22 -15.39
C HIS A 554 -2.65 10.46 -15.29
N LYS A 555 -3.08 11.66 -14.85
CA LYS A 555 -4.50 12.04 -14.70
C LYS A 555 -5.29 10.97 -13.93
N ILE A 556 -4.82 10.65 -12.75
CA ILE A 556 -5.47 9.66 -11.88
C ILE A 556 -6.45 10.39 -10.96
N PRO A 557 -7.77 10.19 -11.13
CA PRO A 557 -8.79 10.92 -10.37
C PRO A 557 -8.82 10.46 -8.92
N LEU A 558 -8.38 11.31 -8.01
CA LEU A 558 -8.29 11.02 -6.57
C LEU A 558 -8.64 12.28 -5.78
N LEU A 559 -9.58 12.15 -4.84
CA LEU A 559 -9.86 13.16 -3.83
C LEU A 559 -9.00 12.87 -2.59
N THR A 560 -8.05 13.74 -2.28
CA THR A 560 -7.26 13.65 -1.04
C THR A 560 -7.70 14.73 -0.05
N ILE A 561 -8.06 14.32 1.15
CA ILE A 561 -8.33 15.19 2.30
C ILE A 561 -7.18 15.03 3.28
N MET A 562 -6.39 16.09 3.46
CA MET A 562 -5.30 16.07 4.44
C MET A 562 -5.86 16.13 5.86
N HIS A 563 -5.43 15.20 6.69
CA HIS A 563 -5.50 15.29 8.14
C HIS A 563 -4.21 15.95 8.64
N ASN A 564 -4.19 17.29 8.58
CA ASN A 564 -3.04 18.11 8.92
C ASN A 564 -3.10 18.50 10.40
N ASN A 565 -2.58 17.63 11.26
CA ASN A 565 -2.47 17.89 12.71
C ASN A 565 -1.10 18.45 13.12
N ARG A 566 -0.20 18.67 12.15
CA ARG A 566 1.14 19.24 12.31
C ARG A 566 2.07 18.46 13.22
N ALA A 567 1.89 17.14 13.29
CA ALA A 567 2.73 16.30 14.14
C ALA A 567 2.71 14.83 13.73
N TYR A 568 3.78 14.11 14.04
CA TYR A 568 3.76 12.66 14.18
C TYR A 568 3.05 12.31 15.50
N HIS A 569 1.73 12.41 15.49
CA HIS A 569 0.94 12.45 16.74
C HIS A 569 0.98 11.15 17.53
N GLN A 570 1.09 10.00 16.86
CA GLN A 570 1.26 8.71 17.53
C GLN A 570 2.53 8.72 18.41
N GLU A 571 3.64 9.24 17.86
CA GLU A 571 4.90 9.36 18.58
C GLU A 571 4.80 10.38 19.73
N THR A 572 4.10 11.48 19.51
CA THR A 572 3.79 12.47 20.54
C THR A 572 3.11 11.81 21.74
N MET A 573 2.14 10.92 21.51
CA MET A 573 1.45 10.19 22.57
C MET A 573 2.38 9.25 23.35
N TYR A 574 3.24 8.52 22.64
CA TYR A 574 4.23 7.65 23.30
C TYR A 574 5.21 8.44 24.15
N LEU A 575 5.70 9.59 23.66
CA LEU A 575 6.57 10.46 24.44
C LEU A 575 5.87 11.01 25.70
N THR A 576 4.61 11.38 25.56
CA THR A 576 3.79 11.84 26.70
C THR A 576 3.63 10.76 27.75
N ASP A 577 3.35 9.50 27.34
CA ASP A 577 3.27 8.36 28.24
C ASP A 577 4.62 8.10 28.95
N MET A 578 5.72 8.16 28.20
CA MET A 578 7.07 7.98 28.78
C MET A 578 7.45 9.10 29.75
N ALA A 579 7.07 10.35 29.45
CA ALA A 579 7.27 11.47 30.36
C ALA A 579 6.48 11.28 31.67
N ALA A 580 5.22 10.86 31.57
CA ALA A 580 4.38 10.54 32.72
C ALA A 580 4.98 9.42 33.58
N ARG A 581 5.46 8.33 32.96
CA ARG A 581 6.14 7.23 33.67
C ARG A 581 7.43 7.67 34.37
N ALA A 582 8.11 8.68 33.83
CA ALA A 582 9.32 9.24 34.41
C ALA A 582 9.04 10.40 35.39
N ASN A 583 7.76 10.70 35.66
CA ASN A 583 7.32 11.85 36.47
C ASN A 583 7.93 13.18 35.98
N ARG A 584 7.90 13.39 34.65
CA ARG A 584 8.39 14.61 33.97
C ARG A 584 7.23 15.38 33.37
N GLY A 585 7.43 16.69 33.12
CA GLY A 585 6.48 17.52 32.41
C GLY A 585 6.38 17.14 30.92
N VAL A 586 5.27 17.51 30.30
CA VAL A 586 4.97 17.19 28.89
C VAL A 586 5.15 18.41 27.97
N ASP A 587 5.73 19.51 28.47
CA ASP A 587 5.82 20.78 27.74
C ASP A 587 6.69 20.70 26.46
N THR A 588 7.55 19.69 26.38
CA THR A 588 8.48 19.46 25.28
C THR A 588 8.09 18.32 24.34
N TYR A 589 6.86 17.84 24.42
CA TYR A 589 6.41 16.65 23.71
C TYR A 589 6.43 16.78 22.16
N LEU A 590 6.42 18.03 21.63
CA LEU A 590 6.54 18.30 20.20
C LEU A 590 7.99 18.32 19.69
N VAL A 591 8.98 18.30 20.55
CA VAL A 591 10.38 18.25 20.13
C VAL A 591 10.67 16.90 19.48
N GLY A 592 10.98 16.92 18.18
CA GLY A 592 11.22 15.73 17.37
C GLY A 592 9.96 15.05 16.80
N THR A 593 8.76 15.51 17.17
CA THR A 593 7.49 15.00 16.64
C THR A 593 6.62 16.06 15.96
N GLY A 594 6.86 17.32 16.25
CA GLY A 594 6.14 18.43 15.60
C GLY A 594 6.54 18.61 14.14
N ILE A 595 5.56 18.87 13.27
CA ILE A 595 5.71 19.26 11.86
C ILE A 595 5.20 20.69 11.72
N ASN A 596 5.77 21.57 12.50
CA ASN A 596 5.41 22.98 12.58
C ASN A 596 6.69 23.83 12.65
N ASP A 597 6.57 25.13 12.41
CA ASP A 597 7.67 26.09 12.41
C ASP A 597 8.86 25.71 11.48
N PRO A 598 8.65 25.80 10.12
CA PRO A 598 7.44 26.32 9.49
C PRO A 598 6.32 25.28 9.31
N ASN A 599 5.07 25.74 9.30
CA ASN A 599 3.95 24.91 8.89
C ASN A 599 4.06 24.60 7.39
N ILE A 600 3.76 23.36 7.01
CA ILE A 600 3.68 22.96 5.61
C ILE A 600 2.30 23.33 5.04
N ASP A 601 2.28 24.01 3.90
CA ASP A 601 1.08 24.27 3.10
C ASP A 601 0.93 23.17 2.05
N TYR A 602 0.14 22.13 2.36
CA TYR A 602 -0.06 21.00 1.46
C TYR A 602 -0.90 21.35 0.23
N ALA A 603 -1.74 22.38 0.32
CA ALA A 603 -2.47 22.87 -0.84
C ALA A 603 -1.54 23.52 -1.87
N THR A 604 -0.53 24.30 -1.42
CA THR A 604 0.51 24.85 -2.28
C THR A 604 1.43 23.75 -2.80
N LEU A 605 1.79 22.77 -1.98
CA LEU A 605 2.57 21.60 -2.40
C LEU A 605 1.86 20.82 -3.52
N ALA A 606 0.57 20.57 -3.39
CA ALA A 606 -0.24 19.91 -4.44
C ALA A 606 -0.22 20.69 -5.75
N LYS A 607 -0.37 22.03 -5.70
CA LYS A 607 -0.28 22.89 -6.88
C LYS A 607 1.10 22.84 -7.54
N ALA A 608 2.17 22.76 -6.74
CA ALA A 608 3.53 22.64 -7.27
C ALA A 608 3.74 21.33 -8.06
N TYR A 609 3.00 20.27 -7.69
CA TYR A 609 2.98 18.99 -8.42
C TYR A 609 1.92 18.94 -9.54
N GLY A 610 1.19 20.01 -9.82
CA GLY A 610 0.23 20.08 -10.91
C GLY A 610 -1.19 19.62 -10.56
N MET A 611 -1.50 19.41 -9.28
CA MET A 611 -2.83 19.06 -8.81
C MET A 611 -3.67 20.29 -8.44
N PHE A 612 -4.99 20.12 -8.41
CA PHE A 612 -5.83 21.07 -7.69
C PHE A 612 -5.54 21.01 -6.19
N GLY A 613 -5.23 22.14 -5.57
CA GLY A 613 -4.98 22.27 -4.14
C GLY A 613 -5.81 23.40 -3.52
N LYS A 614 -6.49 23.16 -2.40
CA LYS A 614 -7.24 24.16 -1.65
C LYS A 614 -7.01 24.01 -0.15
N GLY A 615 -6.73 25.10 0.54
CA GLY A 615 -6.42 25.18 1.96
C GLY A 615 -5.26 26.13 2.24
N PRO A 616 -4.72 26.14 3.47
CA PRO A 616 -5.19 25.37 4.63
C PRO A 616 -6.57 25.85 5.13
N ILE A 617 -7.47 24.90 5.40
CA ILE A 617 -8.81 25.16 5.92
C ILE A 617 -8.79 25.04 7.44
N THR A 618 -9.17 26.09 8.13
CA THR A 618 -9.22 26.17 9.60
C THR A 618 -10.62 26.44 10.14
N ASP A 619 -11.49 27.06 9.33
CA ASP A 619 -12.90 27.27 9.66
C ASP A 619 -13.72 26.06 9.20
N PRO A 620 -14.46 25.36 10.10
CA PRO A 620 -15.27 24.22 9.73
C PRO A 620 -16.37 24.53 8.69
N ASN A 621 -16.80 25.80 8.57
CA ASN A 621 -17.82 26.21 7.60
C ASN A 621 -17.30 26.25 6.15
N ASP A 622 -15.98 26.39 5.96
CA ASP A 622 -15.35 26.38 4.65
C ASP A 622 -15.10 24.96 4.11
N LEU A 623 -15.26 23.93 4.95
CA LEU A 623 -14.91 22.55 4.62
C LEU A 623 -15.83 21.96 3.54
N ALA A 624 -17.15 22.01 3.74
CA ALA A 624 -18.12 21.42 2.80
C ALA A 624 -18.04 22.06 1.39
N PRO A 625 -17.96 23.40 1.24
CA PRO A 625 -17.77 24.04 -0.07
C PRO A 625 -16.46 23.63 -0.74
N ALA A 626 -15.36 23.47 0.02
CA ALA A 626 -14.08 23.05 -0.51
C ALA A 626 -14.12 21.60 -1.02
N ILE A 627 -14.69 20.67 -0.24
CA ILE A 627 -14.86 19.27 -0.64
C ILE A 627 -15.69 19.18 -1.92
N LYS A 628 -16.82 19.89 -1.98
CA LYS A 628 -17.68 19.91 -3.16
C LYS A 628 -16.93 20.37 -4.41
N GLN A 629 -16.14 21.45 -4.30
CA GLN A 629 -15.33 21.95 -5.41
C GLN A 629 -14.29 20.91 -5.86
N ALA A 630 -13.64 20.22 -4.93
CA ALA A 630 -12.66 19.19 -5.24
C ALA A 630 -13.28 17.96 -5.90
N ILE A 631 -14.47 17.54 -5.48
CA ILE A 631 -15.22 16.44 -6.11
C ILE A 631 -15.50 16.76 -7.60
N GLU A 632 -15.87 18.00 -7.93
CA GLU A 632 -16.06 18.41 -9.32
C GLU A 632 -14.77 18.34 -10.14
N VAL A 633 -13.62 18.59 -9.54
CA VAL A 633 -12.31 18.41 -10.18
C VAL A 633 -12.07 16.93 -10.47
N VAL A 634 -12.29 16.08 -9.46
CA VAL A 634 -12.06 14.62 -9.59
C VAL A 634 -13.00 14.00 -10.62
N LYS A 635 -14.25 14.43 -10.69
CA LYS A 635 -15.21 14.00 -11.72
C LYS A 635 -14.80 14.38 -13.16
N ARG A 636 -13.93 15.37 -13.33
CA ARG A 636 -13.33 15.69 -14.63
C ARG A 636 -12.11 14.83 -14.98
N GLY A 637 -11.74 13.90 -14.11
CA GLY A 637 -10.60 13.00 -14.31
C GLY A 637 -9.25 13.55 -13.80
N GLU A 638 -9.26 14.54 -12.90
CA GLU A 638 -8.07 15.18 -12.35
C GLU A 638 -7.96 14.90 -10.84
N PRO A 639 -6.74 14.77 -10.27
CA PRO A 639 -6.58 14.64 -8.82
C PRO A 639 -6.75 15.99 -8.10
N ALA A 640 -7.29 15.94 -6.88
CA ALA A 640 -7.51 17.11 -6.03
C ALA A 640 -7.10 16.84 -4.59
N LEU A 641 -6.52 17.87 -3.93
CA LEU A 641 -6.13 17.82 -2.52
C LEU A 641 -6.75 19.00 -1.77
N ILE A 642 -7.36 18.71 -0.62
CA ILE A 642 -7.84 19.69 0.35
C ILE A 642 -6.97 19.60 1.60
N ASP A 643 -6.28 20.68 1.95
CA ASP A 643 -5.51 20.76 3.18
C ASP A 643 -6.41 21.22 4.33
N VAL A 644 -6.65 20.36 5.31
CA VAL A 644 -7.52 20.62 6.46
C VAL A 644 -6.71 20.59 7.74
N VAL A 645 -6.64 21.70 8.45
CA VAL A 645 -6.00 21.79 9.77
C VAL A 645 -6.94 21.18 10.81
N THR A 646 -6.53 20.08 11.38
CA THR A 646 -7.38 19.26 12.24
C THR A 646 -6.86 19.16 13.66
N GLN A 647 -7.74 18.79 14.56
CA GLN A 647 -7.35 18.25 15.85
C GLN A 647 -6.58 16.93 15.64
N PRO A 648 -5.74 16.53 16.61
CA PRO A 648 -4.94 15.32 16.47
C PRO A 648 -5.77 14.03 16.30
N ARG A 649 -6.91 13.95 16.99
CA ARG A 649 -7.84 12.82 16.96
C ARG A 649 -9.29 13.28 17.13
#